data_afe5805ec8390f6fa52d0f56e02c423c
#
_entry.id   afe5805ec8390f6fa52d0f56e02c423c
#
_cell.length_a   1.000
_cell.length_b   1.000
_cell.length_c   1.000
_cell.angle_alpha   90.00
_cell.angle_beta   90.00
_cell.angle_gamma   90.00
#
_symmetry.space_group_name_H-M   'P 1'
#
loop_
_entity.id
_entity.type
_entity.pdbx_description
1 polymer ?
#
loop_
_entity_poly.entity_id
_entity_poly.type
_entity_poly.pdbx_seq_one_letter_code
_entity_poly.pdbx_strand_id
1 'polypeptide(L)'
;MKNQLLQKQAHTYDAAAFKRPPMFFRPGTLFPILCEDDLCGLTEKFNDLKAKGIGRVAPWLIPASRYAKYTGSTLGIDYDTPEYWQALKTIQAAAEASGLSVIMHDESGWPSGQAGGKILEQGGNDWIRHTLQPTASNPINAEPLEKGSINPDTPQPDLLNPDVGSAVVELVLNKHKEQLGGSLPECMPWVYADEPTFGGIGHDPIKEFIWTEGLEQRFAERYGYRIEPFLPELTDPSQETLSLETAQARVDYFNLLAELFEKNYLKPIFEWCERNNVASGGHLLLEHDPRRFMEGGYGHLLRSFRHFHIPGIDSIFQESHPHKRSHHFPKYASSIARQTGRLCSSMPFGASSCAVTPAIFKWTIDHELVRGINLFLPWGYSPNDDIHYQWSRPVFGHFGPLWKYMDVAYLYTARLSYLLSCGTPECRTALYFDMRSIWAGEPWQNKAIEAQEAIAQTLLNTQHDFDFVDDLALKEASFSSDGELVVGKMSYDTLIIPPTDWMEPAAQEVVQRFIAAGGTVLSDSTPDTPLLRTTSPQPMLRVCKRNCLGESIYFLVNEGNDPIDTTALFAETKLPEQLVAESGECLPTYAEQQNGTVHMPLSLAPWESRIVRFTEAATSSPKISQSTQQQLDKWTSKIVEQTVIQEDKITTLTPEDNDFEASALTDWCESIGNDFTGTVRYQTRFNLTADERQQSWTIDLGDVKSACSVSLNGVLLGRKLWAPFSFKLPGEALAESNVLEVDVSNTLSNLFTSTEYLSQVDSIYSEEGARYVRILETWEKETRPSGLFGPVQLIRAT
;
A
#
# COMPACT_ATOMS: atom_id res chain seq x y z
N MET A 1 27.01 8.12 8.21
CA MET A 1 26.66 8.17 6.74
C MET A 1 25.35 8.93 6.56
N LYS A 2 25.10 9.52 5.38
CA LYS A 2 23.77 10.11 5.14
C LYS A 2 22.75 8.98 5.02
N ASN A 3 21.58 9.13 5.64
CA ASN A 3 20.47 8.20 5.54
C ASN A 3 20.03 8.05 4.06
N GLN A 4 20.02 6.84 3.56
CA GLN A 4 19.65 6.57 2.16
C GLN A 4 18.21 6.98 1.84
N LEU A 5 17.30 6.92 2.83
CA LEU A 5 15.90 7.34 2.70
C LEU A 5 15.74 8.85 2.46
N LEU A 6 16.73 9.67 2.84
CA LEU A 6 16.77 11.10 2.60
C LEU A 6 17.54 11.48 1.32
N GLN A 7 18.23 10.54 0.68
CA GLN A 7 18.99 10.83 -0.53
C GLN A 7 18.03 10.88 -1.73
N LYS A 8 18.09 12.00 -2.47
CA LYS A 8 17.40 12.13 -3.77
C LYS A 8 18.12 11.24 -4.77
N GLN A 9 17.61 10.02 -5.00
CA GLN A 9 18.29 9.06 -5.84
C GLN A 9 17.68 9.08 -7.24
N ALA A 10 18.44 9.62 -8.20
CA ALA A 10 18.28 9.20 -9.59
C ALA A 10 19.18 7.96 -9.79
N HIS A 11 18.66 6.78 -9.51
CA HIS A 11 19.39 5.55 -9.81
C HIS A 11 19.31 5.27 -11.32
N THR A 12 20.43 4.82 -11.87
CA THR A 12 20.45 4.20 -13.18
C THR A 12 19.99 2.75 -13.05
N TYR A 13 19.39 2.21 -14.09
CA TYR A 13 19.10 0.77 -14.13
C TYR A 13 20.42 -0.04 -14.11
N ASP A 14 20.44 -1.07 -13.28
CA ASP A 14 21.48 -2.08 -13.21
C ASP A 14 20.86 -3.48 -13.15
N ALA A 15 21.21 -4.36 -14.08
CA ALA A 15 20.61 -5.68 -14.21
C ALA A 15 20.91 -6.61 -13.01
N ALA A 16 22.10 -6.47 -12.38
CA ALA A 16 22.45 -7.25 -11.20
C ALA A 16 21.63 -6.79 -9.97
N ALA A 17 21.43 -5.48 -9.82
CA ALA A 17 20.59 -4.91 -8.80
C ALA A 17 19.10 -5.24 -9.03
N PHE A 18 18.63 -5.30 -10.28
CA PHE A 18 17.27 -5.78 -10.58
C PHE A 18 17.11 -7.25 -10.20
N LYS A 19 18.08 -8.12 -10.56
CA LYS A 19 18.03 -9.54 -10.22
C LYS A 19 18.08 -9.78 -8.71
N ARG A 20 18.91 -9.02 -7.99
CA ARG A 20 19.08 -9.10 -6.53
C ARG A 20 18.97 -7.71 -5.91
N PRO A 21 17.73 -7.23 -5.67
CA PRO A 21 17.51 -5.88 -5.18
C PRO A 21 18.25 -5.62 -3.87
N PRO A 22 18.89 -4.45 -3.75
CA PRO A 22 19.46 -4.00 -2.49
C PRO A 22 18.43 -4.06 -1.35
N MET A 23 18.90 -4.31 -0.12
CA MET A 23 18.05 -4.38 1.06
C MET A 23 17.15 -3.13 1.22
N PHE A 24 17.63 -2.00 0.76
CA PHE A 24 16.94 -0.73 0.77
C PHE A 24 15.58 -0.75 0.03
N PHE A 25 15.44 -1.49 -1.07
CA PHE A 25 14.20 -1.59 -1.85
C PHE A 25 13.32 -2.77 -1.45
N ARG A 26 13.79 -3.61 -0.53
CA ARG A 26 12.98 -4.72 -0.04
C ARG A 26 11.86 -4.21 0.85
N PRO A 27 10.67 -4.82 0.80
CA PRO A 27 9.57 -4.43 1.67
C PRO A 27 9.95 -4.57 3.14
N GLY A 28 9.29 -3.79 3.99
CA GLY A 28 9.27 -4.00 5.42
C GLY A 28 8.14 -4.93 5.82
N THR A 29 7.92 -5.08 7.12
CA THR A 29 6.69 -5.67 7.67
C THR A 29 6.40 -5.07 9.03
N LEU A 30 5.13 -4.85 9.32
CA LEU A 30 4.71 -4.57 10.68
C LEU A 30 4.92 -5.84 11.53
N PHE A 31 5.43 -5.66 12.74
CA PHE A 31 5.82 -6.73 13.64
C PHE A 31 5.20 -6.46 15.02
N PRO A 32 3.95 -6.88 15.26
CA PRO A 32 3.27 -6.65 16.52
C PRO A 32 3.91 -7.45 17.65
N ILE A 33 4.04 -6.85 18.82
CA ILE A 33 4.61 -7.45 20.03
C ILE A 33 3.63 -7.18 21.17
N LEU A 34 3.15 -8.25 21.78
CA LEU A 34 2.16 -8.24 22.84
C LEU A 34 2.76 -8.60 24.21
N CYS A 35 3.82 -9.41 24.22
CA CYS A 35 4.44 -9.89 25.44
C CYS A 35 5.93 -10.21 25.25
N GLU A 36 6.62 -10.50 26.34
CA GLU A 36 8.04 -10.86 26.32
C GLU A 36 8.32 -12.14 25.53
N ASP A 37 7.38 -13.07 25.45
CA ASP A 37 7.54 -14.32 24.70
C ASP A 37 7.65 -14.08 23.20
N ASP A 38 7.06 -13.00 22.67
CA ASP A 38 7.20 -12.60 21.26
C ASP A 38 8.64 -12.22 20.91
N LEU A 39 9.43 -11.81 21.92
CA LEU A 39 10.85 -11.46 21.80
C LEU A 39 11.77 -12.70 21.79
N CYS A 40 11.24 -13.88 22.08
CA CYS A 40 12.02 -15.11 22.06
C CYS A 40 12.38 -15.51 20.63
N GLY A 41 13.66 -15.88 20.40
CA GLY A 41 14.14 -16.32 19.11
C GLY A 41 14.07 -15.27 17.99
N LEU A 42 14.11 -13.96 18.32
CA LEU A 42 13.99 -12.88 17.34
C LEU A 42 15.04 -12.94 16.23
N THR A 43 16.29 -13.31 16.58
CA THR A 43 17.36 -13.39 15.56
C THR A 43 17.03 -14.45 14.50
N GLU A 44 16.49 -15.59 14.89
CA GLU A 44 16.05 -16.66 13.99
C GLU A 44 14.86 -16.19 13.15
N LYS A 45 13.85 -15.59 13.77
CA LYS A 45 12.69 -15.01 13.09
C LYS A 45 13.12 -13.95 12.06
N PHE A 46 14.05 -13.07 12.41
CA PHE A 46 14.54 -12.02 11.54
C PHE A 46 15.44 -12.56 10.40
N ASN A 47 16.20 -13.62 10.66
CA ASN A 47 16.94 -14.32 9.62
C ASN A 47 16.00 -14.99 8.60
N ASP A 48 14.89 -15.58 9.05
CA ASP A 48 13.87 -16.15 8.18
C ASP A 48 13.16 -15.05 7.36
N LEU A 49 12.74 -13.94 7.98
CA LEU A 49 12.18 -12.76 7.29
C LEU A 49 13.14 -12.24 6.20
N LYS A 50 14.43 -12.12 6.53
CA LYS A 50 15.46 -11.71 5.55
C LYS A 50 15.59 -12.70 4.40
N ALA A 51 15.56 -14.01 4.69
CA ALA A 51 15.63 -15.06 3.66
C ALA A 51 14.40 -14.99 2.73
N LYS A 52 13.23 -14.59 3.24
CA LYS A 52 12.02 -14.31 2.44
C LYS A 52 12.11 -13.02 1.64
N GLY A 53 13.08 -12.17 1.85
CA GLY A 53 13.25 -10.94 1.09
C GLY A 53 12.81 -9.66 1.80
N ILE A 54 12.44 -9.73 3.06
CA ILE A 54 12.16 -8.56 3.91
C ILE A 54 13.46 -7.81 4.19
N GLY A 55 13.44 -6.48 4.14
CA GLY A 55 14.59 -5.60 4.37
C GLY A 55 14.53 -4.84 5.68
N ARG A 56 13.35 -4.75 6.27
CA ARG A 56 13.12 -3.99 7.51
C ARG A 56 11.93 -4.49 8.29
N VAL A 57 11.93 -4.20 9.60
CA VAL A 57 10.83 -4.50 10.51
C VAL A 57 10.35 -3.23 11.18
N ALA A 58 9.05 -3.07 11.34
CA ALA A 58 8.41 -2.01 12.12
C ALA A 58 7.81 -2.65 13.39
N PRO A 59 8.54 -2.68 14.51
CA PRO A 59 8.01 -3.24 15.73
C PRO A 59 6.89 -2.34 16.27
N TRP A 60 5.77 -2.96 16.56
CA TRP A 60 4.63 -2.31 17.17
C TRP A 60 4.36 -2.95 18.53
N LEU A 61 4.85 -2.28 19.58
CA LEU A 61 4.61 -2.70 20.96
C LEU A 61 3.20 -2.28 21.35
N ILE A 62 2.30 -3.25 21.47
CA ILE A 62 0.89 -2.99 21.71
C ILE A 62 0.66 -2.78 23.20
N PRO A 63 0.09 -1.62 23.63
CA PRO A 63 -0.16 -1.36 25.02
C PRO A 63 -1.27 -2.25 25.61
N ALA A 64 -1.15 -2.60 26.91
CA ALA A 64 -2.09 -3.48 27.59
C ALA A 64 -3.53 -2.97 27.52
N SER A 65 -3.76 -1.68 27.68
CA SER A 65 -5.09 -1.07 27.61
C SER A 65 -5.79 -1.30 26.28
N ARG A 66 -5.05 -1.31 25.17
CA ARG A 66 -5.59 -1.54 23.86
C ARG A 66 -5.90 -3.01 23.63
N TYR A 67 -5.00 -3.91 24.01
CA TYR A 67 -5.23 -5.34 23.84
C TYR A 67 -6.42 -5.83 24.67
N ALA A 68 -6.54 -5.34 25.90
CA ALA A 68 -7.66 -5.65 26.78
C ALA A 68 -9.04 -5.29 26.18
N LYS A 69 -9.11 -4.24 25.37
CA LYS A 69 -10.36 -3.85 24.68
C LYS A 69 -10.93 -4.97 23.79
N TYR A 70 -10.06 -5.71 23.13
CA TYR A 70 -10.47 -6.77 22.20
C TYR A 70 -10.56 -8.15 22.86
N THR A 71 -9.69 -8.47 23.78
CA THR A 71 -9.53 -9.82 24.35
C THR A 71 -9.91 -9.93 25.81
N GLY A 72 -10.04 -8.82 26.55
CA GLY A 72 -10.15 -8.82 28.00
C GLY A 72 -8.85 -9.19 28.73
N SER A 73 -7.75 -9.41 28.02
CA SER A 73 -6.43 -9.75 28.56
C SER A 73 -5.69 -8.50 29.06
N THR A 74 -4.84 -8.68 30.07
CA THR A 74 -3.93 -7.62 30.57
C THR A 74 -2.56 -7.64 29.91
N LEU A 75 -2.38 -8.46 28.85
CA LEU A 75 -1.14 -8.48 28.07
C LEU A 75 -0.93 -7.15 27.35
N GLY A 76 0.32 -6.80 27.15
CA GLY A 76 0.74 -5.60 26.44
C GLY A 76 1.98 -5.00 27.08
N ILE A 77 2.67 -4.14 26.32
CA ILE A 77 3.90 -3.45 26.77
C ILE A 77 3.63 -1.94 26.68
N ASP A 78 3.41 -1.34 27.84
CA ASP A 78 3.07 0.08 27.92
C ASP A 78 4.29 0.96 27.64
N TYR A 79 4.02 2.11 27.00
CA TYR A 79 5.02 3.08 26.61
C TYR A 79 5.81 3.62 27.80
N ASP A 80 7.12 3.81 27.59
CA ASP A 80 8.06 4.43 28.52
C ASP A 80 8.28 3.65 29.84
N THR A 81 8.00 2.34 29.84
CA THR A 81 8.35 1.45 30.93
C THR A 81 9.76 0.83 30.74
N PRO A 82 10.40 0.30 31.78
CA PRO A 82 11.66 -0.46 31.63
C PRO A 82 11.52 -1.60 30.62
N GLU A 83 10.38 -2.29 30.61
CA GLU A 83 10.04 -3.41 29.70
C GLU A 83 9.99 -2.92 28.25
N TYR A 84 9.37 -1.76 27.99
CA TYR A 84 9.32 -1.15 26.68
C TYR A 84 10.71 -0.90 26.09
N TRP A 85 11.58 -0.27 26.89
CA TRP A 85 12.95 0.04 26.45
C TRP A 85 13.81 -1.22 26.30
N GLN A 86 13.62 -2.21 27.15
CA GLN A 86 14.30 -3.49 27.02
C GLN A 86 13.87 -4.24 25.77
N ALA A 87 12.57 -4.26 25.45
CA ALA A 87 12.02 -4.86 24.23
C ALA A 87 12.64 -4.21 22.98
N LEU A 88 12.64 -2.87 22.89
CA LEU A 88 13.24 -2.16 21.76
C LEU A 88 14.74 -2.44 21.60
N LYS A 89 15.50 -2.50 22.69
CA LYS A 89 16.95 -2.85 22.65
C LYS A 89 17.16 -4.28 22.15
N THR A 90 16.31 -5.20 22.58
CA THR A 90 16.35 -6.60 22.12
C THR A 90 16.04 -6.71 20.62
N ILE A 91 15.04 -5.99 20.15
CA ILE A 91 14.66 -5.92 18.72
C ILE A 91 15.80 -5.32 17.89
N GLN A 92 16.38 -4.21 18.37
CA GLN A 92 17.49 -3.54 17.69
C GLN A 92 18.69 -4.50 17.54
N ALA A 93 19.08 -5.17 18.64
CA ALA A 93 20.19 -6.12 18.63
C ALA A 93 19.95 -7.31 17.67
N ALA A 94 18.73 -7.85 17.64
CA ALA A 94 18.36 -8.93 16.73
C ALA A 94 18.36 -8.47 15.26
N ALA A 95 17.87 -7.25 15.00
CA ALA A 95 17.87 -6.67 13.64
C ALA A 95 19.30 -6.42 13.13
N GLU A 96 20.17 -5.87 13.98
CA GLU A 96 21.58 -5.67 13.67
C GLU A 96 22.29 -7.00 13.39
N ALA A 97 22.12 -8.02 14.23
CA ALA A 97 22.68 -9.35 14.03
C ALA A 97 22.20 -10.00 12.72
N SER A 98 20.96 -9.77 12.32
CA SER A 98 20.36 -10.27 11.08
C SER A 98 20.62 -9.37 9.87
N GLY A 99 21.07 -8.12 10.07
CA GLY A 99 21.28 -7.11 9.04
C GLY A 99 19.97 -6.60 8.44
N LEU A 100 18.90 -6.51 9.24
CA LEU A 100 17.66 -5.81 8.93
C LEU A 100 17.71 -4.38 9.48
N SER A 101 16.92 -3.48 8.90
CA SER A 101 16.68 -2.15 9.47
C SER A 101 15.44 -2.16 10.35
N VAL A 102 15.43 -1.33 11.40
CA VAL A 102 14.25 -1.09 12.24
C VAL A 102 13.59 0.21 11.79
N ILE A 103 12.29 0.17 11.52
CA ILE A 103 11.44 1.35 11.38
C ILE A 103 10.94 1.65 12.80
N MET A 104 11.20 2.85 13.30
CA MET A 104 10.61 3.28 14.54
C MET A 104 9.14 3.61 14.32
N HIS A 105 8.24 2.84 14.89
CA HIS A 105 6.88 3.31 15.12
C HIS A 105 6.98 4.48 16.08
N ASP A 106 6.41 5.64 15.76
CA ASP A 106 6.71 6.88 16.46
C ASP A 106 6.35 6.83 17.95
N GLU A 107 5.39 5.99 18.34
CA GLU A 107 5.06 5.72 19.74
C GLU A 107 4.39 4.35 19.94
N SER A 108 4.10 4.01 21.18
CA SER A 108 3.25 2.88 21.52
C SER A 108 1.79 3.32 21.48
N GLY A 109 0.99 2.59 20.72
CA GLY A 109 -0.43 2.89 20.56
C GLY A 109 -0.77 3.42 19.18
N TRP A 110 -2.00 3.82 19.01
CA TRP A 110 -2.65 4.31 17.80
C TRP A 110 -3.87 5.15 18.19
N PRO A 111 -4.17 6.29 17.55
CA PRO A 111 -3.35 6.99 16.56
C PRO A 111 -2.14 7.70 17.19
N SER A 112 -1.16 8.07 16.34
CA SER A 112 0.03 8.82 16.75
C SER A 112 -0.31 10.17 17.37
N GLY A 113 0.54 10.62 18.33
CA GLY A 113 0.41 11.91 19.01
C GLY A 113 0.05 11.82 20.50
N GLN A 114 -0.03 10.60 21.05
CA GLN A 114 -0.43 10.38 22.45
C GLN A 114 0.76 10.13 23.39
N ALA A 115 1.86 9.59 22.87
CA ALA A 115 3.02 9.15 23.67
C ALA A 115 2.61 8.24 24.84
N GLY A 116 1.71 7.28 24.62
CA GLY A 116 1.17 6.41 25.65
C GLY A 116 0.44 7.16 26.78
N GLY A 117 -0.13 8.34 26.49
CA GLY A 117 -0.79 9.21 27.47
C GLY A 117 0.11 10.27 28.11
N LYS A 118 1.44 10.22 27.87
CA LYS A 118 2.41 11.16 28.51
C LYS A 118 2.19 12.61 28.11
N ILE A 119 1.63 12.88 26.92
CA ILE A 119 1.29 14.24 26.46
C ILE A 119 0.28 14.87 27.43
N LEU A 120 -0.78 14.17 27.76
CA LEU A 120 -1.82 14.68 28.68
C LEU A 120 -1.36 14.65 30.13
N GLU A 121 -0.45 13.75 30.53
CA GLU A 121 0.18 13.82 31.85
C GLU A 121 0.97 15.13 32.06
N GLN A 122 1.62 15.64 30.96
CA GLN A 122 2.38 16.89 31.00
C GLN A 122 1.49 18.12 30.90
N GLY A 123 0.56 18.15 29.95
CA GLY A 123 -0.25 19.33 29.61
C GLY A 123 -1.54 19.45 30.37
N GLY A 124 -1.98 18.38 31.05
CA GLY A 124 -3.24 18.35 31.77
C GLY A 124 -4.45 18.56 30.87
N ASN A 125 -5.49 19.11 31.45
CA ASN A 125 -6.75 19.38 30.74
C ASN A 125 -6.63 20.44 29.64
N ASP A 126 -5.65 21.33 29.71
CA ASP A 126 -5.43 22.40 28.72
C ASP A 126 -4.97 21.86 27.36
N TRP A 127 -4.46 20.60 27.36
CA TRP A 127 -4.02 19.92 26.13
C TRP A 127 -4.99 18.85 25.64
N ILE A 128 -6.16 18.72 26.26
CA ILE A 128 -7.21 17.84 25.76
C ILE A 128 -7.86 18.50 24.53
N ARG A 129 -8.16 17.72 23.53
CA ARG A 129 -8.93 18.15 22.36
C ARG A 129 -10.33 18.60 22.78
N HIS A 130 -10.78 19.74 22.22
CA HIS A 130 -12.10 20.30 22.48
C HIS A 130 -12.98 20.23 21.24
N THR A 131 -14.29 20.19 21.48
CA THR A 131 -15.35 20.41 20.48
C THR A 131 -16.21 21.59 20.88
N LEU A 132 -16.65 22.33 19.86
CA LEU A 132 -17.54 23.47 20.07
C LEU A 132 -18.97 22.98 20.30
N GLN A 133 -19.56 23.39 21.44
CA GLN A 133 -20.94 23.14 21.81
C GLN A 133 -21.66 24.49 22.01
N PRO A 134 -22.02 25.20 20.92
CA PRO A 134 -22.54 26.57 21.03
C PRO A 134 -23.85 26.60 21.77
N THR A 135 -24.02 27.64 22.61
CA THR A 135 -25.28 27.95 23.29
C THR A 135 -25.77 29.35 22.89
N ALA A 136 -27.05 29.63 23.08
CA ALA A 136 -27.63 30.96 22.76
C ALA A 136 -26.94 32.11 23.52
N SER A 137 -26.34 31.84 24.68
CA SER A 137 -25.67 32.84 25.53
C SER A 137 -24.14 32.83 25.35
N ASN A 138 -23.58 31.75 24.83
CA ASN A 138 -22.12 31.60 24.59
C ASN A 138 -21.90 30.88 23.25
N PRO A 139 -21.64 31.60 22.16
CA PRO A 139 -21.39 31.00 20.86
C PRO A 139 -20.07 30.25 20.82
N ILE A 140 -19.10 30.56 21.69
CA ILE A 140 -17.82 29.83 21.83
C ILE A 140 -17.86 29.09 23.17
N ASN A 141 -18.65 28.03 23.24
CA ASN A 141 -18.63 27.09 24.35
C ASN A 141 -17.86 25.85 23.91
N ALA A 142 -16.55 25.82 24.13
CA ALA A 142 -15.72 24.69 23.83
C ALA A 142 -15.64 23.74 25.03
N GLU A 143 -15.99 22.50 24.83
CA GLU A 143 -15.99 21.48 25.88
C GLU A 143 -14.92 20.39 25.54
N PRO A 144 -14.21 19.89 26.56
CA PRO A 144 -13.27 18.79 26.36
C PRO A 144 -13.97 17.58 25.72
N LEU A 145 -13.35 17.01 24.68
CA LEU A 145 -13.80 15.73 24.15
C LEU A 145 -13.20 14.63 25.03
N GLU A 146 -13.94 14.25 26.09
CA GLU A 146 -13.50 13.26 27.05
C GLU A 146 -13.36 11.84 26.49
N LYS A 147 -14.01 11.57 25.35
CA LYS A 147 -14.01 10.25 24.70
C LYS A 147 -13.03 10.24 23.54
N GLY A 148 -12.03 9.40 23.64
CA GLY A 148 -11.20 9.07 22.48
C GLY A 148 -11.99 8.25 21.46
N SER A 149 -11.70 8.47 20.18
CA SER A 149 -12.34 7.71 19.09
C SER A 149 -11.99 6.21 19.12
N ILE A 150 -10.92 5.83 19.75
CA ILE A 150 -10.39 4.46 19.76
C ILE A 150 -10.41 3.87 21.16
N ASN A 151 -10.11 4.67 22.16
CA ASN A 151 -10.33 4.31 23.54
C ASN A 151 -11.32 5.30 24.14
N PRO A 152 -12.61 4.94 24.28
CA PRO A 152 -13.65 5.85 24.77
C PRO A 152 -13.39 6.34 26.20
N ASP A 153 -12.48 5.69 26.93
CA ASP A 153 -12.18 6.03 28.30
C ASP A 153 -10.96 6.94 28.47
N THR A 154 -10.26 7.27 27.36
CA THR A 154 -9.08 8.14 27.40
C THR A 154 -9.25 9.33 26.46
N PRO A 155 -9.17 10.58 26.96
CA PRO A 155 -9.15 11.76 26.11
C PRO A 155 -7.90 11.76 25.20
N GLN A 156 -8.00 12.47 24.07
CA GLN A 156 -6.90 12.60 23.11
C GLN A 156 -6.29 14.00 23.19
N PRO A 157 -4.97 14.13 22.92
CA PRO A 157 -4.30 15.43 22.85
C PRO A 157 -4.83 16.28 21.70
N ASP A 158 -4.84 17.58 21.89
CA ASP A 158 -5.11 18.59 20.90
C ASP A 158 -3.86 18.81 20.01
N LEU A 159 -3.79 18.15 18.86
CA LEU A 159 -2.65 18.29 17.93
C LEU A 159 -2.59 19.67 17.26
N LEU A 160 -3.60 20.52 17.46
CA LEU A 160 -3.60 21.93 17.01
C LEU A 160 -2.93 22.86 18.02
N ASN A 161 -2.74 22.40 19.26
CA ASN A 161 -2.08 23.17 20.30
C ASN A 161 -0.59 23.39 19.98
N PRO A 162 -0.05 24.61 20.10
CA PRO A 162 1.33 24.95 19.71
C PRO A 162 2.42 24.19 20.46
N ASP A 163 2.14 23.65 21.66
CA ASP A 163 3.11 22.99 22.50
C ASP A 163 3.16 21.46 22.31
N VAL A 164 2.08 20.85 21.78
CA VAL A 164 1.95 19.39 21.69
C VAL A 164 2.99 18.75 20.76
N GLY A 165 3.23 19.29 19.57
CA GLY A 165 4.24 18.74 18.67
C GLY A 165 5.66 18.81 19.25
N SER A 166 5.98 19.88 19.99
CA SER A 166 7.26 20.01 20.71
C SER A 166 7.34 18.99 21.87
N ALA A 167 6.25 18.73 22.56
CA ALA A 167 6.19 17.71 23.60
C ALA A 167 6.35 16.29 23.01
N VAL A 168 5.76 15.99 21.86
CA VAL A 168 5.99 14.72 21.14
C VAL A 168 7.47 14.56 20.78
N VAL A 169 8.11 15.61 20.27
CA VAL A 169 9.56 15.59 20.00
C VAL A 169 10.36 15.25 21.28
N GLU A 170 10.02 15.84 22.39
CA GLU A 170 10.75 15.64 23.65
C GLU A 170 10.45 14.26 24.26
N LEU A 171 9.17 13.92 24.40
CA LEU A 171 8.72 12.72 25.11
C LEU A 171 8.88 11.44 24.29
N VAL A 172 8.92 11.56 22.96
CA VAL A 172 9.06 10.41 22.06
C VAL A 172 10.42 10.38 21.40
N LEU A 173 10.71 11.35 20.52
CA LEU A 173 11.87 11.26 19.64
C LEU A 173 13.20 11.44 20.36
N ASN A 174 13.31 12.43 21.25
CA ASN A 174 14.52 12.62 22.06
C ASN A 174 14.70 11.47 23.02
N LYS A 175 13.61 10.93 23.58
CA LYS A 175 13.69 9.81 24.52
C LYS A 175 14.16 8.51 23.86
N HIS A 176 13.66 8.21 22.66
CA HIS A 176 14.18 7.08 21.87
C HIS A 176 15.67 7.26 21.55
N LYS A 177 16.07 8.47 21.16
CA LYS A 177 17.48 8.80 20.90
C LYS A 177 18.36 8.59 22.14
N GLU A 178 17.88 8.99 23.32
CA GLU A 178 18.59 8.82 24.58
C GLU A 178 18.69 7.35 25.02
N GLN A 179 17.56 6.62 24.97
CA GLN A 179 17.45 5.27 25.49
C GLN A 179 18.14 4.21 24.62
N LEU A 180 18.12 4.37 23.30
CA LEU A 180 18.66 3.39 22.39
C LEU A 180 20.16 3.56 22.13
N GLY A 181 20.72 4.72 22.42
CA GLY A 181 22.14 5.02 22.23
C GLY A 181 22.63 4.80 20.80
N GLY A 182 23.69 5.45 20.39
CA GLY A 182 24.25 5.25 19.06
C GLY A 182 23.76 6.22 17.98
N SER A 183 24.10 5.96 16.71
CA SER A 183 23.65 6.76 15.59
C SER A 183 22.24 6.35 15.17
N LEU A 184 21.24 7.21 15.39
CA LEU A 184 19.86 6.96 14.97
C LEU A 184 19.72 6.54 13.52
N PRO A 185 20.39 7.19 12.52
CA PRO A 185 20.23 6.79 11.13
C PRO A 185 20.68 5.37 10.81
N GLU A 186 21.53 4.78 11.64
CA GLU A 186 22.06 3.43 11.47
C GLU A 186 21.16 2.39 12.09
N CYS A 187 20.60 2.66 13.27
CA CYS A 187 19.70 1.73 13.95
C CYS A 187 18.22 1.95 13.58
N MET A 188 17.79 3.22 13.43
CA MET A 188 16.40 3.60 13.10
C MET A 188 16.38 4.69 12.01
N PRO A 189 16.49 4.31 10.74
CA PRO A 189 16.56 5.28 9.64
C PRO A 189 15.24 5.97 9.33
N TRP A 190 14.13 5.50 9.87
CA TRP A 190 12.78 5.97 9.56
C TRP A 190 11.91 5.98 10.81
N VAL A 191 11.28 7.14 11.07
CA VAL A 191 10.20 7.33 12.06
C VAL A 191 8.87 7.27 11.34
N TYR A 192 8.03 6.34 11.71
CA TYR A 192 6.75 6.05 11.07
C TYR A 192 5.59 6.54 11.93
N ALA A 193 4.81 7.48 11.42
CA ALA A 193 3.59 7.97 12.02
C ALA A 193 2.38 7.18 11.54
N ASP A 194 1.54 6.74 12.47
CA ASP A 194 0.35 5.94 12.25
C ASP A 194 -0.90 6.78 12.57
N GLU A 195 -1.54 7.29 11.52
CA GLU A 195 -2.80 8.03 11.56
C GLU A 195 -2.88 9.20 12.56
N PRO A 196 -1.89 10.11 12.66
CA PRO A 196 -2.04 11.29 13.51
C PRO A 196 -3.27 12.12 13.08
N THR A 197 -4.11 12.47 14.04
CA THR A 197 -5.38 13.13 13.76
C THR A 197 -5.75 14.15 14.82
N PHE A 198 -6.26 15.32 14.41
CA PHE A 198 -6.90 16.25 15.31
C PHE A 198 -8.42 16.03 15.44
N GLY A 199 -9.04 15.25 14.55
CA GLY A 199 -10.48 14.91 14.57
C GLY A 199 -10.75 13.59 15.29
N GLY A 200 -10.07 12.53 14.88
CA GLY A 200 -10.27 11.18 15.41
C GLY A 200 -11.28 10.34 14.62
N ILE A 201 -11.18 9.02 14.75
CA ILE A 201 -12.04 8.07 14.05
C ILE A 201 -13.49 8.21 14.55
N GLY A 202 -14.42 8.31 13.60
CA GLY A 202 -15.83 8.47 13.90
C GLY A 202 -16.26 9.89 14.29
N HIS A 203 -15.33 10.85 14.22
CA HIS A 203 -15.65 12.26 14.34
C HIS A 203 -16.58 12.70 13.19
N ASP A 204 -17.67 13.36 13.51
CA ASP A 204 -18.57 13.96 12.54
C ASP A 204 -18.27 15.47 12.44
N PRO A 205 -17.50 15.93 11.42
CA PRO A 205 -17.07 17.32 11.31
C PRO A 205 -18.22 18.30 11.06
N ILE A 206 -19.43 17.79 10.81
CA ILE A 206 -20.65 18.60 10.67
C ILE A 206 -21.29 18.83 12.04
N LYS A 207 -21.23 17.83 12.93
CA LYS A 207 -21.85 17.89 14.27
C LYS A 207 -20.86 18.27 15.37
N GLU A 208 -19.58 18.00 15.17
CA GLU A 208 -18.52 18.15 16.17
C GLU A 208 -17.43 19.07 15.64
N PHE A 209 -17.62 20.39 15.77
CA PHE A 209 -16.59 21.37 15.39
C PHE A 209 -15.41 21.29 16.35
N ILE A 210 -14.26 20.87 15.85
CA ILE A 210 -13.00 20.85 16.60
C ILE A 210 -12.62 22.27 17.01
N TRP A 211 -12.24 22.44 18.25
CA TRP A 211 -11.84 23.74 18.79
C TRP A 211 -10.53 23.64 19.57
N THR A 212 -9.66 24.59 19.37
CA THR A 212 -8.45 24.76 20.17
C THR A 212 -8.44 26.13 20.81
N GLU A 213 -7.76 26.28 21.93
CA GLU A 213 -7.72 27.54 22.68
C GLU A 213 -7.24 28.71 21.81
N GLY A 214 -7.97 29.82 21.81
CA GLY A 214 -7.67 31.03 21.02
C GLY A 214 -7.85 30.89 19.51
N LEU A 215 -8.59 29.90 19.05
CA LEU A 215 -8.89 29.71 17.62
C LEU A 215 -9.60 30.93 17.02
N GLU A 216 -10.57 31.51 17.71
CA GLU A 216 -11.32 32.69 17.28
C GLU A 216 -10.43 33.92 17.08
N GLN A 217 -9.44 34.09 17.95
CA GLN A 217 -8.48 35.19 17.81
C GLN A 217 -7.56 34.95 16.60
N ARG A 218 -6.99 33.75 16.47
CA ARG A 218 -6.15 33.37 15.33
C ARG A 218 -6.91 33.49 14.00
N PHE A 219 -8.19 33.11 14.00
CA PHE A 219 -9.07 33.26 12.84
C PHE A 219 -9.23 34.73 12.44
N ALA A 220 -9.57 35.60 13.41
CA ALA A 220 -9.74 37.03 13.17
C ALA A 220 -8.43 37.71 12.71
N GLU A 221 -7.31 37.35 13.30
CA GLU A 221 -5.97 37.83 12.88
C GLU A 221 -5.61 37.36 11.45
N ARG A 222 -5.96 36.14 11.08
CA ARG A 222 -5.62 35.52 9.79
C ARG A 222 -6.48 36.03 8.64
N TYR A 223 -7.80 36.21 8.87
CA TYR A 223 -8.78 36.52 7.82
C TYR A 223 -9.37 37.91 7.89
N GLY A 224 -9.16 38.66 8.98
CA GLY A 224 -9.63 40.05 9.14
C GLY A 224 -11.11 40.18 9.51
N TYR A 225 -11.78 39.08 9.84
CA TYR A 225 -13.15 39.05 10.33
C TYR A 225 -13.32 37.96 11.40
N ARG A 226 -14.43 38.06 12.16
CA ARG A 226 -14.73 37.14 13.27
C ARG A 226 -15.57 35.96 12.82
N ILE A 227 -15.29 34.76 13.34
CA ILE A 227 -16.03 33.52 13.00
C ILE A 227 -17.38 33.43 13.73
N GLU A 228 -17.54 34.07 14.92
CA GLU A 228 -18.69 33.85 15.80
C GLU A 228 -20.06 34.13 15.16
N PRO A 229 -20.21 35.12 14.26
CA PRO A 229 -21.50 35.36 13.58
C PRO A 229 -21.98 34.19 12.73
N PHE A 230 -21.06 33.33 12.26
CA PHE A 230 -21.33 32.21 11.36
C PHE A 230 -21.56 30.88 12.10
N LEU A 231 -21.13 30.80 13.38
CA LEU A 231 -21.24 29.57 14.17
C LEU A 231 -22.66 29.01 14.28
N PRO A 232 -23.75 29.83 14.44
CA PRO A 232 -25.10 29.29 14.50
C PRO A 232 -25.51 28.49 13.24
N GLU A 233 -25.10 28.94 12.05
CA GLU A 233 -25.37 28.23 10.81
C GLU A 233 -24.43 27.06 10.61
N LEU A 234 -23.13 27.22 10.93
CA LEU A 234 -22.10 26.18 10.81
C LEU A 234 -22.37 24.96 11.69
N THR A 235 -22.95 25.16 12.87
CA THR A 235 -23.15 24.08 13.86
C THR A 235 -24.59 23.56 13.91
N ASP A 236 -25.47 24.03 13.02
CA ASP A 236 -26.84 23.54 12.91
C ASP A 236 -26.84 22.23 12.07
N PRO A 237 -27.08 21.07 12.68
CA PRO A 237 -27.08 19.80 11.97
C PRO A 237 -28.25 19.61 10.99
N SER A 238 -29.28 20.53 11.07
CA SER A 238 -30.40 20.51 10.14
C SER A 238 -30.11 21.29 8.84
N GLN A 239 -29.01 22.01 8.78
CA GLN A 239 -28.63 22.84 7.65
C GLN A 239 -27.96 22.00 6.56
N GLU A 240 -28.71 21.74 5.49
CA GLU A 240 -28.16 20.94 4.34
C GLU A 240 -27.27 21.79 3.39
N THR A 241 -27.52 23.12 3.35
CA THR A 241 -26.82 24.05 2.46
C THR A 241 -26.51 25.34 3.21
N LEU A 242 -25.28 25.77 3.20
CA LEU A 242 -24.80 26.99 3.84
C LEU A 242 -25.03 28.22 2.94
N SER A 243 -25.23 29.40 3.56
CA SER A 243 -25.09 30.66 2.84
C SER A 243 -23.65 30.82 2.30
N LEU A 244 -23.47 31.62 1.24
CA LEU A 244 -22.13 31.80 0.63
C LEU A 244 -21.15 32.38 1.64
N GLU A 245 -21.54 33.30 2.46
CA GLU A 245 -20.75 33.91 3.51
C GLU A 245 -20.35 32.89 4.58
N THR A 246 -21.26 32.02 4.98
CA THR A 246 -20.96 30.95 5.95
C THR A 246 -20.10 29.86 5.34
N ALA A 247 -20.30 29.50 4.07
CA ALA A 247 -19.45 28.58 3.34
C ALA A 247 -18.00 29.11 3.25
N GLN A 248 -17.81 30.44 3.01
CA GLN A 248 -16.50 31.08 3.07
C GLN A 248 -15.88 30.98 4.47
N ALA A 249 -16.65 31.25 5.52
CA ALA A 249 -16.16 31.10 6.89
C ALA A 249 -15.77 29.66 7.21
N ARG A 250 -16.47 28.68 6.67
CA ARG A 250 -16.14 27.25 6.79
C ARG A 250 -14.86 26.89 6.07
N VAL A 251 -14.65 27.38 4.85
CA VAL A 251 -13.39 27.23 4.11
C VAL A 251 -12.22 27.79 4.90
N ASP A 252 -12.37 29.00 5.44
CA ASP A 252 -11.31 29.67 6.19
C ASP A 252 -11.04 28.96 7.53
N TYR A 253 -12.08 28.41 8.18
CA TYR A 253 -11.95 27.62 9.39
C TYR A 253 -11.11 26.33 9.13
N PHE A 254 -11.48 25.50 8.15
CA PHE A 254 -10.72 24.27 7.85
C PHE A 254 -9.31 24.55 7.33
N ASN A 255 -9.12 25.63 6.58
CA ASN A 255 -7.79 26.06 6.17
C ASN A 255 -6.93 26.43 7.38
N LEU A 256 -7.50 27.12 8.39
CA LEU A 256 -6.78 27.44 9.63
C LEU A 256 -6.43 26.17 10.42
N LEU A 257 -7.36 25.22 10.56
CA LEU A 257 -7.05 23.94 11.24
C LEU A 257 -5.90 23.19 10.54
N ALA A 258 -5.92 23.12 9.21
CA ALA A 258 -4.83 22.51 8.44
C ALA A 258 -3.50 23.24 8.66
N GLU A 259 -3.50 24.59 8.65
CA GLU A 259 -2.30 25.40 8.94
C GLU A 259 -1.76 25.15 10.36
N LEU A 260 -2.65 25.03 11.36
CA LEU A 260 -2.25 24.76 12.74
C LEU A 260 -1.68 23.36 12.90
N PHE A 261 -2.32 22.34 12.31
CA PHE A 261 -1.83 20.96 12.35
C PHE A 261 -0.44 20.82 11.72
N GLU A 262 -0.25 21.41 10.53
CA GLU A 262 1.06 21.44 9.90
C GLU A 262 2.12 22.11 10.78
N LYS A 263 1.82 23.31 11.30
CA LYS A 263 2.77 24.15 12.05
C LYS A 263 3.09 23.54 13.42
N ASN A 264 2.06 23.09 14.13
CA ASN A 264 2.16 22.77 15.55
C ASN A 264 2.48 21.30 15.81
N TYR A 265 2.16 20.39 14.88
CA TYR A 265 2.39 18.97 15.03
C TYR A 265 3.39 18.42 13.99
N LEU A 266 3.07 18.49 12.70
CA LEU A 266 3.88 17.83 11.67
C LEU A 266 5.27 18.44 11.49
N LYS A 267 5.35 19.75 11.45
CA LYS A 267 6.61 20.49 11.20
C LYS A 267 7.67 20.29 12.29
N PRO A 268 7.38 20.35 13.59
CA PRO A 268 8.34 20.05 14.64
C PRO A 268 8.99 18.65 14.51
N ILE A 269 8.18 17.63 14.17
CA ILE A 269 8.63 16.25 13.96
C ILE A 269 9.51 16.18 12.71
N PHE A 270 9.04 16.74 11.59
CA PHE A 270 9.80 16.79 10.33
C PHE A 270 11.18 17.45 10.52
N GLU A 271 11.24 18.62 11.15
CA GLU A 271 12.49 19.35 11.38
C GLU A 271 13.43 18.62 12.35
N TRP A 272 12.89 17.93 13.36
CA TRP A 272 13.70 17.09 14.24
C TRP A 272 14.33 15.94 13.45
N CYS A 273 13.55 15.28 12.59
CA CYS A 273 14.02 14.20 11.74
C CYS A 273 15.13 14.67 10.78
N GLU A 274 14.97 15.85 10.15
CA GLU A 274 16.01 16.44 9.30
C GLU A 274 17.30 16.69 10.09
N ARG A 275 17.22 17.33 11.27
CA ARG A 275 18.39 17.62 12.12
C ARG A 275 19.11 16.35 12.59
N ASN A 276 18.39 15.24 12.75
CA ASN A 276 18.96 13.97 13.21
C ASN A 276 19.27 12.99 12.05
N ASN A 277 19.13 13.42 10.79
CA ASN A 277 19.36 12.59 9.59
C ASN A 277 18.52 11.31 9.57
N VAL A 278 17.28 11.38 10.06
CA VAL A 278 16.28 10.33 10.09
C VAL A 278 15.15 10.72 9.13
N ALA A 279 14.53 9.78 8.43
CA ALA A 279 13.35 10.08 7.63
C ALA A 279 12.10 10.09 8.51
N SER A 280 11.22 11.09 8.37
CA SER A 280 9.84 11.00 8.86
C SER A 280 8.95 10.46 7.75
N GLY A 281 7.91 9.74 8.08
CA GLY A 281 6.94 9.24 7.12
C GLY A 281 5.83 8.47 7.80
N GLY A 282 4.96 7.90 7.03
CA GLY A 282 3.77 7.20 7.53
C GLY A 282 2.57 7.54 6.67
N HIS A 283 1.40 7.36 7.23
CA HIS A 283 0.13 7.64 6.57
C HIS A 283 -0.79 8.45 7.49
N LEU A 284 -1.89 8.94 6.91
CA LEU A 284 -2.96 9.64 7.61
C LEU A 284 -4.21 8.76 7.64
N LEU A 285 -5.28 9.24 8.25
CA LEU A 285 -6.50 8.46 8.39
C LEU A 285 -7.45 8.68 7.20
N LEU A 286 -7.96 7.59 6.57
CA LEU A 286 -9.02 7.64 5.55
C LEU A 286 -8.64 8.39 4.25
N GLU A 287 -7.40 8.26 3.79
CA GLU A 287 -6.89 8.99 2.62
C GLU A 287 -7.57 8.63 1.29
N HIS A 288 -8.29 7.52 1.24
CA HIS A 288 -8.93 7.03 0.02
C HIS A 288 -10.20 7.81 -0.38
N ASP A 289 -10.81 8.54 0.53
CA ASP A 289 -12.04 9.32 0.28
C ASP A 289 -11.91 10.78 0.72
N PRO A 290 -11.84 11.74 -0.24
CA PRO A 290 -11.74 13.17 0.10
C PRO A 290 -12.87 13.71 0.98
N ARG A 291 -14.07 13.08 0.99
CA ARG A 291 -15.16 13.46 1.89
C ARG A 291 -14.77 13.29 3.36
N ARG A 292 -13.90 12.32 3.61
CA ARG A 292 -13.51 11.90 4.96
C ARG A 292 -12.22 12.55 5.47
N PHE A 293 -11.57 13.43 4.69
CA PHE A 293 -10.35 14.12 5.14
C PHE A 293 -10.59 15.02 6.36
N MET A 294 -11.79 15.55 6.49
CA MET A 294 -12.18 16.31 7.67
C MET A 294 -12.46 15.39 8.87
N GLU A 295 -13.10 14.22 8.63
CA GLU A 295 -13.28 13.17 9.63
C GLU A 295 -11.91 12.60 10.07
N GLY A 296 -11.00 12.40 9.14
CA GLY A 296 -9.62 11.97 9.38
C GLY A 296 -8.82 12.98 10.20
N GLY A 297 -9.28 14.25 10.28
CA GLY A 297 -8.71 15.24 11.17
C GLY A 297 -7.28 15.64 10.84
N TYR A 298 -6.98 15.90 9.57
CA TYR A 298 -5.74 16.51 9.10
C TYR A 298 -5.99 17.68 8.15
N GLY A 299 -7.24 17.92 7.79
CA GLY A 299 -7.71 19.07 7.02
C GLY A 299 -7.33 19.07 5.55
N HIS A 300 -6.06 18.90 5.20
CA HIS A 300 -5.57 18.95 3.83
C HIS A 300 -4.46 17.92 3.56
N LEU A 301 -4.80 16.86 2.86
CA LEU A 301 -3.91 15.73 2.64
C LEU A 301 -2.57 16.10 1.98
N LEU A 302 -2.60 16.79 0.82
CA LEU A 302 -1.39 17.12 0.07
C LEU A 302 -0.45 18.05 0.86
N ARG A 303 -0.99 18.98 1.65
CA ARG A 303 -0.22 19.88 2.49
C ARG A 303 0.47 19.11 3.62
N SER A 304 -0.25 18.23 4.30
CA SER A 304 0.30 17.39 5.37
C SER A 304 1.45 16.52 4.87
N PHE A 305 1.32 15.91 3.68
CA PHE A 305 2.37 15.08 3.09
C PHE A 305 3.67 15.83 2.75
N ARG A 306 3.67 17.14 2.62
CA ARG A 306 4.91 17.94 2.44
C ARG A 306 5.81 17.89 3.66
N HIS A 307 5.25 17.61 4.84
CA HIS A 307 5.97 17.45 6.09
C HIS A 307 6.40 16.00 6.36
N PHE A 308 6.29 15.10 5.38
CA PHE A 308 6.85 13.76 5.43
C PHE A 308 8.02 13.61 4.45
N HIS A 309 9.15 13.04 4.89
CA HIS A 309 10.22 12.63 3.98
C HIS A 309 9.80 11.46 3.12
N ILE A 310 8.89 10.64 3.62
CA ILE A 310 8.30 9.50 2.92
C ILE A 310 6.78 9.59 3.10
N PRO A 311 6.07 10.41 2.29
CA PRO A 311 4.62 10.39 2.32
C PRO A 311 4.10 9.00 1.98
N GLY A 312 3.06 8.56 2.65
CA GLY A 312 2.53 7.22 2.49
C GLY A 312 1.02 7.16 2.55
N ILE A 313 0.49 6.00 2.20
CA ILE A 313 -0.93 5.67 2.28
C ILE A 313 -1.14 4.42 3.11
N ASP A 314 -2.32 4.30 3.72
CA ASP A 314 -2.85 3.06 4.23
C ASP A 314 -3.84 2.45 3.22
N SER A 315 -3.66 1.18 2.90
CA SER A 315 -4.60 0.38 2.09
C SER A 315 -5.29 -0.66 2.97
N ILE A 316 -6.01 -0.17 3.96
CA ILE A 316 -6.76 -0.97 4.94
C ILE A 316 -8.11 -1.41 4.37
N PHE A 317 -8.72 -2.45 4.93
CA PHE A 317 -10.07 -2.93 4.59
C PHE A 317 -10.32 -3.15 3.09
N GLN A 318 -9.32 -3.63 2.36
CA GLN A 318 -9.40 -3.87 0.90
C GLN A 318 -9.76 -2.61 0.09
N GLU A 319 -9.29 -1.44 0.49
CA GLU A 319 -9.48 -0.20 -0.28
C GLU A 319 -8.83 -0.26 -1.66
N SER A 320 -7.64 -0.88 -1.75
CA SER A 320 -7.04 -1.32 -3.00
C SER A 320 -7.40 -2.79 -3.25
N HIS A 321 -8.47 -3.06 -4.03
CA HIS A 321 -8.95 -4.42 -4.27
C HIS A 321 -9.56 -4.56 -5.67
N PRO A 322 -9.34 -5.67 -6.39
CA PRO A 322 -9.81 -5.85 -7.77
C PRO A 322 -11.34 -5.84 -7.94
N HIS A 323 -12.09 -6.17 -6.90
CA HIS A 323 -13.57 -6.13 -6.93
C HIS A 323 -14.14 -4.77 -6.54
N LYS A 324 -13.31 -3.85 -6.10
CA LYS A 324 -13.69 -2.47 -5.90
C LYS A 324 -13.37 -1.64 -7.15
N ARG A 325 -13.87 -0.43 -7.20
CA ARG A 325 -13.54 0.53 -8.24
C ARG A 325 -12.02 0.79 -8.22
N SER A 326 -11.38 0.69 -9.40
CA SER A 326 -9.96 1.10 -9.55
C SER A 326 -9.80 2.55 -9.11
N HIS A 327 -9.03 2.77 -8.06
CA HIS A 327 -8.93 4.04 -7.38
C HIS A 327 -7.64 4.78 -7.73
N HIS A 328 -7.71 6.11 -7.77
CA HIS A 328 -6.54 6.95 -8.01
C HIS A 328 -5.84 7.40 -6.71
N PHE A 329 -6.39 7.10 -5.52
CA PHE A 329 -5.92 7.67 -4.26
C PHE A 329 -4.42 7.50 -3.94
N PRO A 330 -3.69 6.45 -4.40
CA PRO A 330 -2.25 6.39 -4.22
C PRO A 330 -1.50 7.57 -4.87
N LYS A 331 -2.15 8.24 -5.84
CA LYS A 331 -1.61 9.44 -6.49
C LYS A 331 -1.50 10.65 -5.54
N TYR A 332 -2.28 10.71 -4.47
CA TYR A 332 -2.18 11.80 -3.51
C TYR A 332 -0.78 11.85 -2.87
N ALA A 333 -0.32 10.74 -2.32
CA ALA A 333 1.01 10.64 -1.71
C ALA A 333 2.13 10.69 -2.77
N SER A 334 1.98 9.96 -3.89
CA SER A 334 3.00 9.88 -4.91
C SER A 334 3.22 11.21 -5.66
N SER A 335 2.19 12.05 -5.81
CA SER A 335 2.32 13.39 -6.39
C SER A 335 3.29 14.26 -5.56
N ILE A 336 3.09 14.30 -4.25
CA ILE A 336 3.97 15.05 -3.35
C ILE A 336 5.39 14.46 -3.33
N ALA A 337 5.51 13.12 -3.31
CA ALA A 337 6.80 12.46 -3.36
C ALA A 337 7.58 12.83 -4.64
N ARG A 338 6.93 12.82 -5.80
CA ARG A 338 7.53 13.22 -7.09
C ARG A 338 7.93 14.70 -7.10
N GLN A 339 7.04 15.59 -6.71
CA GLN A 339 7.28 17.04 -6.63
C GLN A 339 8.44 17.38 -5.70
N THR A 340 8.61 16.67 -4.61
CA THR A 340 9.68 16.86 -3.64
C THR A 340 10.94 16.03 -3.92
N GLY A 341 10.87 15.08 -4.88
CA GLY A 341 11.95 14.14 -5.22
C GLY A 341 12.21 13.12 -4.10
N ARG A 342 11.17 12.68 -3.43
CA ARG A 342 11.20 11.73 -2.29
C ARG A 342 10.67 10.35 -2.71
N LEU A 343 10.83 9.38 -1.82
CA LEU A 343 10.19 8.06 -1.91
C LEU A 343 8.74 8.17 -1.42
N CYS A 344 7.93 7.19 -1.80
CA CYS A 344 6.53 7.11 -1.42
C CYS A 344 6.20 5.71 -0.89
N SER A 345 5.53 5.63 0.25
CA SER A 345 5.24 4.35 0.90
C SER A 345 3.77 3.97 0.88
N SER A 346 3.51 2.67 1.10
CA SER A 346 2.18 2.14 1.41
C SER A 346 2.28 1.11 2.53
N MET A 347 1.27 1.08 3.39
CA MET A 347 1.00 0.00 4.33
C MET A 347 -0.22 -0.79 3.84
N PRO A 348 -0.06 -1.72 2.89
CA PRO A 348 -1.18 -2.48 2.36
C PRO A 348 -1.59 -3.63 3.29
N PHE A 349 -2.85 -4.06 3.13
CA PHE A 349 -3.45 -5.25 3.74
C PHE A 349 -3.85 -5.11 5.21
N GLY A 350 -3.83 -3.91 5.77
CA GLY A 350 -4.39 -3.68 7.10
C GLY A 350 -5.83 -4.21 7.20
N ALA A 351 -6.15 -4.94 8.28
CA ALA A 351 -7.45 -5.55 8.53
C ALA A 351 -8.04 -6.38 7.36
N SER A 352 -7.20 -6.96 6.50
CA SER A 352 -7.62 -7.78 5.34
C SER A 352 -7.38 -9.27 5.54
N SER A 353 -6.52 -9.64 6.48
CA SER A 353 -6.27 -11.02 6.91
C SER A 353 -6.05 -12.00 5.74
N CYS A 354 -6.52 -13.23 5.88
CA CYS A 354 -6.41 -14.29 4.87
C CYS A 354 -7.34 -14.11 3.67
N ALA A 355 -8.15 -13.05 3.63
CA ALA A 355 -8.84 -12.62 2.41
C ALA A 355 -7.86 -12.13 1.32
N VAL A 356 -6.59 -11.87 1.67
CA VAL A 356 -5.54 -11.54 0.71
C VAL A 356 -4.92 -12.82 0.16
N THR A 357 -5.42 -13.27 -0.99
CA THR A 357 -4.76 -14.34 -1.75
C THR A 357 -3.46 -13.81 -2.39
N PRO A 358 -2.53 -14.68 -2.80
CA PRO A 358 -1.35 -14.25 -3.55
C PRO A 358 -1.66 -13.45 -4.81
N ALA A 359 -2.75 -13.73 -5.50
CA ALA A 359 -3.19 -12.98 -6.67
C ALA A 359 -3.66 -11.56 -6.29
N ILE A 360 -4.42 -11.42 -5.20
CA ILE A 360 -4.82 -10.12 -4.64
C ILE A 360 -3.60 -9.35 -4.14
N PHE A 361 -2.65 -10.02 -3.47
CA PHE A 361 -1.37 -9.41 -3.09
C PHE A 361 -0.68 -8.76 -4.28
N LYS A 362 -0.47 -9.53 -5.37
CA LYS A 362 0.16 -9.02 -6.59
C LYS A 362 -0.63 -7.85 -7.18
N TRP A 363 -1.96 -7.99 -7.32
CA TRP A 363 -2.80 -6.95 -7.88
C TRP A 363 -2.68 -5.63 -7.11
N THR A 364 -2.75 -5.68 -5.77
CA THR A 364 -2.62 -4.49 -4.91
C THR A 364 -1.25 -3.84 -5.05
N ILE A 365 -0.17 -4.64 -5.01
CA ILE A 365 1.20 -4.13 -5.19
C ILE A 365 1.36 -3.47 -6.58
N ASP A 366 0.88 -4.10 -7.64
CA ASP A 366 0.96 -3.55 -9.01
C ASP A 366 0.11 -2.28 -9.17
N HIS A 367 -1.09 -2.27 -8.61
CA HIS A 367 -2.01 -1.12 -8.58
C HIS A 367 -1.36 0.12 -7.95
N GLU A 368 -0.68 -0.05 -6.83
CA GLU A 368 -0.02 1.03 -6.11
C GLU A 368 1.30 1.45 -6.78
N LEU A 369 2.11 0.48 -7.26
CA LEU A 369 3.35 0.76 -8.00
C LEU A 369 3.12 1.57 -9.27
N VAL A 370 2.11 1.22 -10.08
CA VAL A 370 1.83 1.92 -11.34
C VAL A 370 1.37 3.36 -11.09
N ARG A 371 0.91 3.67 -9.88
CA ARG A 371 0.54 5.02 -9.41
C ARG A 371 1.66 5.76 -8.68
N GLY A 372 2.84 5.15 -8.53
CA GLY A 372 4.05 5.81 -8.04
C GLY A 372 4.46 5.49 -6.61
N ILE A 373 3.77 4.58 -5.92
CA ILE A 373 4.28 4.01 -4.67
C ILE A 373 5.53 3.19 -5.00
N ASN A 374 6.55 3.24 -4.16
CA ASN A 374 7.80 2.53 -4.39
C ASN A 374 8.47 1.97 -3.12
N LEU A 375 7.84 2.10 -1.96
CA LEU A 375 8.21 1.42 -0.72
C LEU A 375 6.96 0.77 -0.10
N PHE A 376 7.12 -0.44 0.42
CA PHE A 376 6.01 -1.20 0.99
C PHE A 376 6.30 -1.64 2.41
N LEU A 377 5.30 -1.52 3.28
CA LEU A 377 5.29 -2.01 4.65
C LEU A 377 4.03 -2.87 4.86
N PRO A 378 3.90 -4.04 4.20
CA PRO A 378 2.71 -4.86 4.31
C PRO A 378 2.36 -5.17 5.77
N TRP A 379 1.10 -5.01 6.12
CA TRP A 379 0.55 -5.62 7.31
C TRP A 379 0.41 -7.12 7.02
N GLY A 380 1.11 -7.87 7.65
CA GLY A 380 1.05 -8.65 8.63
C GLY A 380 1.98 -9.83 8.73
N TYR A 381 2.99 -9.75 9.55
CA TYR A 381 3.70 -10.89 10.08
C TYR A 381 3.34 -11.05 11.55
N SER A 382 2.79 -12.20 11.95
CA SER A 382 2.64 -12.54 13.36
C SER A 382 3.88 -13.28 13.85
N PRO A 383 4.55 -12.81 14.89
CA PRO A 383 5.65 -13.53 15.52
C PRO A 383 5.20 -14.76 16.30
N ASN A 384 3.89 -14.92 16.56
CA ASN A 384 3.31 -15.91 17.42
C ASN A 384 2.25 -16.74 16.68
N ASP A 385 2.24 -18.05 16.91
CA ASP A 385 1.33 -19.04 16.36
C ASP A 385 0.10 -19.32 17.25
N ASP A 386 0.02 -18.69 18.43
CA ASP A 386 -1.09 -18.81 19.35
C ASP A 386 -2.34 -18.11 18.82
N ILE A 387 -3.48 -18.77 18.81
CA ILE A 387 -4.76 -18.25 18.32
C ILE A 387 -5.25 -17.02 19.10
N HIS A 388 -4.84 -16.86 20.35
CA HIS A 388 -5.17 -15.70 21.19
C HIS A 388 -4.58 -14.40 20.65
N TYR A 389 -3.52 -14.46 19.84
CA TYR A 389 -2.84 -13.31 19.25
C TYR A 389 -3.25 -13.00 17.81
N GLN A 390 -4.24 -13.73 17.26
CA GLN A 390 -4.63 -13.58 15.85
C GLN A 390 -5.79 -12.60 15.62
N TRP A 391 -6.07 -11.69 16.56
CA TRP A 391 -7.22 -10.77 16.44
C TRP A 391 -7.17 -9.87 15.19
N SER A 392 -5.99 -9.46 14.75
CA SER A 392 -5.79 -8.72 13.49
C SER A 392 -5.47 -9.65 12.31
N ARG A 393 -5.32 -10.92 12.55
CA ARG A 393 -4.99 -12.01 11.64
C ARG A 393 -4.03 -11.58 10.53
N PRO A 394 -2.71 -11.77 10.72
CA PRO A 394 -1.73 -11.39 9.72
C PRO A 394 -1.98 -12.14 8.41
N VAL A 395 -1.76 -11.45 7.30
CA VAL A 395 -1.94 -12.01 5.96
C VAL A 395 -1.06 -13.23 5.75
N PHE A 396 0.18 -13.15 6.21
CA PHE A 396 1.17 -14.23 6.06
C PHE A 396 1.96 -14.41 7.34
N GLY A 397 1.88 -15.60 7.93
CA GLY A 397 2.65 -15.99 9.11
C GLY A 397 3.50 -17.23 8.81
N HIS A 398 4.56 -17.44 9.58
CA HIS A 398 5.46 -18.60 9.45
C HIS A 398 4.75 -19.95 9.63
N PHE A 399 3.59 -19.95 10.29
CA PHE A 399 2.74 -21.11 10.52
C PHE A 399 1.78 -21.41 9.36
N GLY A 400 1.66 -20.51 8.37
CA GLY A 400 0.75 -20.69 7.24
C GLY A 400 1.38 -21.44 6.05
N PRO A 401 0.59 -22.20 5.28
CA PRO A 401 1.10 -23.02 4.17
C PRO A 401 1.74 -22.19 3.03
N LEU A 402 1.44 -20.89 2.95
CA LEU A 402 2.00 -20.00 1.94
C LEU A 402 3.38 -19.45 2.32
N TRP A 403 3.80 -19.55 3.59
CA TRP A 403 5.07 -18.94 4.04
C TRP A 403 6.28 -19.40 3.24
N LYS A 404 6.32 -20.69 2.86
CA LYS A 404 7.40 -21.25 2.04
C LYS A 404 7.56 -20.61 0.65
N TYR A 405 6.54 -19.90 0.15
CA TYR A 405 6.55 -19.22 -1.15
C TYR A 405 6.76 -17.69 -1.05
N MET A 406 6.73 -17.11 0.15
CA MET A 406 6.70 -15.64 0.30
C MET A 406 7.96 -14.92 -0.18
N ASP A 407 9.08 -15.62 -0.32
CA ASP A 407 10.27 -15.08 -0.98
C ASP A 407 10.00 -14.67 -2.44
N VAL A 408 9.13 -15.37 -3.15
CA VAL A 408 8.73 -14.99 -4.53
C VAL A 408 7.99 -13.66 -4.50
N ALA A 409 7.00 -13.49 -3.60
CA ALA A 409 6.19 -12.27 -3.48
C ALA A 409 7.04 -11.05 -3.05
N TYR A 410 7.85 -11.20 -2.01
CA TYR A 410 8.65 -10.09 -1.50
C TYR A 410 9.80 -9.69 -2.44
N LEU A 411 10.42 -10.66 -3.15
CA LEU A 411 11.43 -10.33 -4.15
C LEU A 411 10.83 -9.72 -5.41
N TYR A 412 9.63 -10.14 -5.83
CA TYR A 412 8.86 -9.47 -6.87
C TYR A 412 8.64 -7.99 -6.52
N THR A 413 8.09 -7.73 -5.33
CA THR A 413 7.87 -6.37 -4.82
C THR A 413 9.17 -5.57 -4.78
N ALA A 414 10.26 -6.17 -4.28
CA ALA A 414 11.56 -5.50 -4.17
C ALA A 414 12.15 -5.13 -5.55
N ARG A 415 12.00 -6.00 -6.56
CA ARG A 415 12.48 -5.73 -7.93
C ARG A 415 11.73 -4.57 -8.56
N LEU A 416 10.41 -4.53 -8.40
CA LEU A 416 9.59 -3.43 -8.90
C LEU A 416 9.84 -2.13 -8.14
N SER A 417 9.97 -2.18 -6.81
CA SER A 417 10.34 -1.02 -5.98
C SER A 417 11.68 -0.43 -6.42
N TYR A 418 12.69 -1.26 -6.67
CA TYR A 418 13.97 -0.84 -7.23
C TYR A 418 13.80 -0.20 -8.60
N LEU A 419 13.17 -0.92 -9.52
CA LEU A 419 13.05 -0.51 -10.93
C LEU A 419 12.29 0.80 -11.08
N LEU A 420 11.15 0.95 -10.41
CA LEU A 420 10.30 2.14 -10.48
C LEU A 420 10.82 3.30 -9.64
N SER A 421 11.91 3.10 -8.91
CA SER A 421 12.70 4.19 -8.30
C SER A 421 13.87 4.63 -9.18
N CYS A 422 14.20 3.94 -10.28
CA CYS A 422 15.24 4.35 -11.22
C CYS A 422 14.81 5.55 -12.06
N GLY A 423 15.75 6.44 -12.38
CA GLY A 423 15.53 7.58 -13.27
C GLY A 423 14.45 8.55 -12.77
N THR A 424 13.78 9.21 -13.69
CA THR A 424 12.69 10.19 -13.42
C THR A 424 11.37 9.71 -13.99
N PRO A 425 10.23 9.97 -13.31
CA PRO A 425 8.92 9.65 -13.88
C PRO A 425 8.63 10.56 -15.08
N GLU A 426 8.00 10.00 -16.11
CA GLU A 426 7.40 10.77 -17.20
C GLU A 426 5.96 11.09 -16.82
N CYS A 427 5.73 12.33 -16.39
CA CYS A 427 4.40 12.83 -16.03
C CYS A 427 4.31 14.30 -16.44
N ARG A 428 3.47 14.61 -17.44
CA ARG A 428 3.36 15.94 -18.04
C ARG A 428 2.07 16.67 -17.67
N THR A 429 1.18 16.01 -16.95
CA THR A 429 -0.15 16.52 -16.60
C THR A 429 -0.27 16.76 -15.11
N ALA A 430 -0.67 17.96 -14.73
CA ALA A 430 -1.11 18.30 -13.39
C ALA A 430 -2.66 18.30 -13.33
N LEU A 431 -3.24 17.73 -12.27
CA LEU A 431 -4.67 17.80 -11.98
C LEU A 431 -4.88 18.62 -10.71
N TYR A 432 -5.65 19.70 -10.81
CA TYR A 432 -5.94 20.55 -9.67
C TYR A 432 -6.80 19.82 -8.64
N PHE A 433 -6.35 19.83 -7.38
CA PHE A 433 -7.02 19.25 -6.23
C PHE A 433 -7.81 20.31 -5.50
N ASP A 434 -9.13 20.32 -5.69
CA ASP A 434 -10.05 21.36 -5.18
C ASP A 434 -10.48 21.07 -3.75
N MET A 435 -9.57 21.22 -2.79
CA MET A 435 -9.89 21.03 -1.38
C MET A 435 -10.81 22.14 -0.83
N ARG A 436 -10.76 23.33 -1.39
CA ARG A 436 -11.58 24.47 -0.90
C ARG A 436 -13.06 24.24 -1.16
N SER A 437 -13.45 23.70 -2.32
CA SER A 437 -14.83 23.26 -2.59
C SER A 437 -15.29 22.18 -1.62
N ILE A 438 -14.39 21.26 -1.23
CA ILE A 438 -14.69 20.23 -0.23
C ILE A 438 -14.94 20.85 1.15
N TRP A 439 -14.15 21.84 1.54
CA TRP A 439 -14.33 22.58 2.78
C TRP A 439 -15.60 23.45 2.78
N ALA A 440 -16.01 23.99 1.62
CA ALA A 440 -17.21 24.79 1.51
C ALA A 440 -18.50 24.02 1.85
N GLY A 441 -18.46 22.69 1.72
CA GLY A 441 -19.62 21.83 1.96
C GLY A 441 -20.55 21.73 0.76
N GLU A 442 -21.76 21.24 0.98
CA GLU A 442 -22.75 21.10 -0.10
C GLU A 442 -23.28 22.47 -0.56
N PRO A 443 -23.54 22.65 -1.87
CA PRO A 443 -23.49 21.65 -2.95
C PRO A 443 -22.10 21.52 -3.64
N TRP A 444 -21.10 22.24 -3.21
CA TRP A 444 -19.78 22.30 -3.89
C TRP A 444 -18.95 21.04 -3.65
N GLN A 445 -19.02 20.46 -2.45
CA GLN A 445 -18.24 19.30 -2.03
C GLN A 445 -18.40 18.10 -2.98
N ASN A 446 -19.61 17.58 -3.12
CA ASN A 446 -19.84 16.40 -3.96
C ASN A 446 -19.54 16.69 -5.43
N LYS A 447 -19.89 17.88 -5.93
CA LYS A 447 -19.59 18.29 -7.31
C LYS A 447 -18.09 18.30 -7.60
N ALA A 448 -17.27 18.82 -6.69
CA ALA A 448 -15.83 18.87 -6.86
C ALA A 448 -15.21 17.47 -6.81
N ILE A 449 -15.63 16.63 -5.88
CA ILE A 449 -15.14 15.26 -5.74
C ILE A 449 -15.50 14.43 -6.98
N GLU A 450 -16.76 14.46 -7.40
CA GLU A 450 -17.21 13.71 -8.58
C GLU A 450 -16.50 14.13 -9.87
N ALA A 451 -16.31 15.45 -10.08
CA ALA A 451 -15.59 15.96 -11.24
C ALA A 451 -14.12 15.53 -11.23
N GLN A 452 -13.44 15.67 -10.09
CA GLN A 452 -12.04 15.27 -9.93
C GLN A 452 -11.86 13.76 -10.14
N GLU A 453 -12.72 12.94 -9.53
CA GLU A 453 -12.69 11.48 -9.70
C GLU A 453 -12.93 11.05 -11.14
N ALA A 454 -13.91 11.67 -11.82
CA ALA A 454 -14.20 11.35 -13.21
C ALA A 454 -13.03 11.67 -14.14
N ILE A 455 -12.37 12.82 -13.93
CA ILE A 455 -11.18 13.20 -14.71
C ILE A 455 -10.03 12.26 -14.42
N ALA A 456 -9.72 12.00 -13.13
CA ALA A 456 -8.65 11.09 -12.73
C ALA A 456 -8.86 9.69 -13.33
N GLN A 457 -10.09 9.17 -13.28
CA GLN A 457 -10.43 7.88 -13.89
C GLN A 457 -10.28 7.89 -15.42
N THR A 458 -10.67 8.99 -16.09
CA THR A 458 -10.52 9.13 -17.54
C THR A 458 -9.05 9.15 -17.94
N LEU A 459 -8.20 9.87 -17.21
CA LEU A 459 -6.75 9.88 -17.41
C LEU A 459 -6.15 8.46 -17.30
N LEU A 460 -6.51 7.72 -16.25
CA LEU A 460 -6.07 6.33 -16.08
C LEU A 460 -6.56 5.42 -17.21
N ASN A 461 -7.83 5.56 -17.63
CA ASN A 461 -8.43 4.74 -18.67
C ASN A 461 -7.88 5.02 -20.08
N THR A 462 -7.25 6.18 -20.25
CA THR A 462 -6.63 6.62 -21.52
C THR A 462 -5.10 6.63 -21.48
N GLN A 463 -4.52 5.92 -20.53
CA GLN A 463 -3.08 5.72 -20.35
C GLN A 463 -2.28 7.03 -20.17
N HIS A 464 -2.85 8.00 -19.45
CA HIS A 464 -2.15 9.21 -19.00
C HIS A 464 -1.71 9.05 -17.55
N ASP A 465 -0.48 9.42 -17.23
CA ASP A 465 -0.06 9.66 -15.85
C ASP A 465 -0.29 11.13 -15.49
N PHE A 466 -0.55 11.40 -14.24
CA PHE A 466 -0.80 12.76 -13.72
C PHE A 466 -0.34 12.87 -12.28
N ASP A 467 -0.11 14.11 -11.83
CA ASP A 467 0.10 14.42 -10.43
C ASP A 467 -0.92 15.47 -9.95
N PHE A 468 -1.32 15.39 -8.69
CA PHE A 468 -2.17 16.39 -8.09
C PHE A 468 -1.37 17.64 -7.72
N VAL A 469 -1.97 18.81 -7.91
CA VAL A 469 -1.48 20.12 -7.46
C VAL A 469 -2.60 20.88 -6.75
N ASP A 470 -2.28 21.53 -5.64
CA ASP A 470 -3.21 22.35 -4.86
C ASP A 470 -2.88 23.84 -5.02
N ASP A 471 -3.67 24.73 -4.37
CA ASP A 471 -3.43 26.17 -4.38
C ASP A 471 -2.01 26.52 -3.94
N LEU A 472 -1.46 25.83 -2.93
CA LEU A 472 -0.11 26.11 -2.43
C LEU A 472 0.95 25.71 -3.46
N ALA A 473 0.80 24.55 -4.11
CA ALA A 473 1.67 24.13 -5.19
C ALA A 473 1.70 25.13 -6.36
N LEU A 474 0.52 25.63 -6.74
CA LEU A 474 0.40 26.65 -7.78
C LEU A 474 1.08 27.95 -7.38
N LYS A 475 0.85 28.46 -6.17
CA LYS A 475 1.48 29.69 -5.68
C LYS A 475 3.00 29.63 -5.62
N GLU A 476 3.56 28.45 -5.31
CA GLU A 476 5.01 28.23 -5.24
C GLU A 476 5.62 27.85 -6.60
N ALA A 477 4.79 27.64 -7.63
CA ALA A 477 5.26 27.23 -8.94
C ALA A 477 6.08 28.31 -9.64
N SER A 478 7.06 27.85 -10.42
CA SER A 478 7.82 28.65 -11.38
C SER A 478 7.54 28.17 -12.81
N PHE A 479 8.16 28.81 -13.79
CA PHE A 479 8.01 28.45 -15.20
C PHE A 479 9.37 28.08 -15.80
N SER A 480 9.42 27.02 -16.60
CA SER A 480 10.61 26.67 -17.39
C SER A 480 10.80 27.63 -18.56
N SER A 481 11.97 27.56 -19.24
CA SER A 481 12.22 28.32 -20.49
C SER A 481 11.20 27.99 -21.60
N ASP A 482 10.64 26.81 -21.57
CA ASP A 482 9.67 26.29 -22.55
C ASP A 482 8.21 26.56 -22.16
N GLY A 483 7.99 27.31 -21.07
CA GLY A 483 6.66 27.69 -20.59
C GLY A 483 5.95 26.64 -19.75
N GLU A 484 6.62 25.54 -19.36
CA GLU A 484 6.04 24.52 -18.51
C GLU A 484 5.86 25.01 -17.06
N LEU A 485 4.82 24.53 -16.39
CA LEU A 485 4.56 24.77 -14.96
C LEU A 485 5.48 23.88 -14.12
N VAL A 486 6.42 24.48 -13.39
CA VAL A 486 7.40 23.78 -12.57
C VAL A 486 6.96 23.79 -11.10
N VAL A 487 6.64 22.63 -10.57
CA VAL A 487 6.30 22.41 -9.15
C VAL A 487 7.37 21.51 -8.53
N GLY A 488 8.24 22.09 -7.75
CA GLY A 488 9.37 21.39 -7.13
C GLY A 488 10.30 20.72 -8.15
N LYS A 489 10.24 19.39 -8.29
CA LYS A 489 11.07 18.59 -9.22
C LYS A 489 10.33 18.20 -10.50
N MET A 490 9.04 18.46 -10.59
CA MET A 490 8.20 18.08 -11.72
C MET A 490 7.91 19.30 -12.61
N SER A 491 7.76 19.03 -13.92
CA SER A 491 7.36 20.02 -14.91
C SER A 491 6.15 19.51 -15.69
N TYR A 492 5.14 20.35 -15.85
CA TYR A 492 3.89 20.03 -16.50
C TYR A 492 3.62 20.98 -17.66
N ASP A 493 3.28 20.46 -18.83
CA ASP A 493 2.82 21.25 -19.98
C ASP A 493 1.29 21.42 -19.99
N THR A 494 0.60 20.60 -19.23
CA THR A 494 -0.85 20.59 -19.14
C THR A 494 -1.31 20.66 -17.69
N LEU A 495 -2.24 21.57 -17.41
CA LEU A 495 -2.94 21.70 -16.12
C LEU A 495 -4.44 21.47 -16.36
N ILE A 496 -5.02 20.49 -15.68
CA ILE A 496 -6.45 20.22 -15.71
C ILE A 496 -7.09 20.79 -14.46
N ILE A 497 -8.07 21.69 -14.63
CA ILE A 497 -8.79 22.32 -13.53
C ILE A 497 -10.26 21.94 -13.66
N PRO A 498 -10.77 21.00 -12.79
CA PRO A 498 -12.20 20.73 -12.72
C PRO A 498 -13.00 22.02 -12.48
N PRO A 499 -14.25 22.12 -12.92
CA PRO A 499 -15.06 23.31 -12.63
C PRO A 499 -15.11 23.61 -11.13
N THR A 500 -14.62 24.77 -10.72
CA THR A 500 -14.55 25.21 -9.32
C THR A 500 -14.86 26.68 -9.18
N ASP A 501 -15.55 27.05 -8.08
CA ASP A 501 -15.82 28.44 -7.68
C ASP A 501 -14.88 28.90 -6.54
N TRP A 502 -14.06 27.98 -5.99
CA TRP A 502 -13.34 28.20 -4.71
C TRP A 502 -11.83 28.29 -4.83
N MET A 503 -11.25 28.23 -6.04
CA MET A 503 -9.79 28.41 -6.22
C MET A 503 -9.30 29.73 -5.64
N GLU A 504 -8.19 29.69 -4.91
CA GLU A 504 -7.59 30.88 -4.31
C GLU A 504 -7.18 31.90 -5.38
N PRO A 505 -7.47 33.22 -5.20
CA PRO A 505 -7.14 34.25 -6.20
C PRO A 505 -5.67 34.26 -6.64
N ALA A 506 -4.74 34.03 -5.69
CA ALA A 506 -3.31 33.98 -6.01
C ALA A 506 -2.94 32.77 -6.88
N ALA A 507 -3.63 31.64 -6.70
CA ALA A 507 -3.47 30.47 -7.58
C ALA A 507 -4.05 30.73 -8.98
N GLN A 508 -5.21 31.42 -9.06
CA GLN A 508 -5.80 31.83 -10.33
C GLN A 508 -4.85 32.73 -11.14
N GLU A 509 -4.14 33.66 -10.49
CA GLU A 509 -3.14 34.51 -11.15
C GLU A 509 -2.00 33.67 -11.76
N VAL A 510 -1.55 32.62 -11.08
CA VAL A 510 -0.55 31.70 -11.62
C VAL A 510 -1.08 30.94 -12.83
N VAL A 511 -2.33 30.49 -12.81
CA VAL A 511 -2.99 29.85 -13.95
C VAL A 511 -3.01 30.78 -15.17
N GLN A 512 -3.37 32.07 -14.97
CA GLN A 512 -3.36 33.05 -16.07
C GLN A 512 -1.93 33.27 -16.64
N ARG A 513 -0.93 33.29 -15.79
CA ARG A 513 0.48 33.40 -16.20
C ARG A 513 0.93 32.15 -16.97
N PHE A 514 0.47 30.95 -16.57
CA PHE A 514 0.76 29.70 -17.26
C PHE A 514 0.18 29.71 -18.68
N ILE A 515 -1.08 30.14 -18.83
CA ILE A 515 -1.71 30.32 -20.15
C ILE A 515 -0.92 31.32 -21.00
N ALA A 516 -0.52 32.45 -20.44
CA ALA A 516 0.26 33.47 -21.13
C ALA A 516 1.67 32.98 -21.55
N ALA A 517 2.23 32.01 -20.84
CA ALA A 517 3.50 31.36 -21.17
C ALA A 517 3.36 30.26 -22.25
N GLY A 518 2.15 29.94 -22.70
CA GLY A 518 1.87 28.92 -23.71
C GLY A 518 1.49 27.55 -23.14
N GLY A 519 1.29 27.44 -21.84
CA GLY A 519 0.83 26.23 -21.16
C GLY A 519 -0.63 25.90 -21.53
N THR A 520 -0.95 24.62 -21.53
CA THR A 520 -2.30 24.11 -21.83
C THR A 520 -3.12 24.00 -20.55
N VAL A 521 -4.30 24.63 -20.53
CA VAL A 521 -5.28 24.47 -19.44
C VAL A 521 -6.54 23.80 -19.98
N LEU A 522 -6.93 22.70 -19.36
CA LEU A 522 -8.14 21.93 -19.68
C LEU A 522 -9.10 21.94 -18.49
N SER A 523 -10.37 21.65 -18.71
CA SER A 523 -11.39 21.59 -17.67
C SER A 523 -11.91 20.17 -17.42
N ASP A 524 -12.30 19.48 -18.48
CA ASP A 524 -13.00 18.19 -18.45
C ASP A 524 -12.52 17.19 -19.51
N SER A 525 -11.44 17.53 -20.21
CA SER A 525 -10.85 16.71 -21.27
C SER A 525 -9.46 16.23 -20.90
N THR A 526 -8.97 15.23 -21.63
CA THR A 526 -7.61 14.69 -21.46
C THR A 526 -6.67 15.25 -22.52
N PRO A 527 -5.35 15.29 -22.23
CA PRO A 527 -4.34 15.66 -23.23
C PRO A 527 -4.36 14.70 -24.44
N ASP A 528 -3.87 15.18 -25.60
CA ASP A 528 -3.81 14.37 -26.81
C ASP A 528 -2.73 13.29 -26.80
N THR A 529 -1.76 13.37 -25.88
CA THR A 529 -0.55 12.54 -25.89
C THR A 529 -0.47 11.65 -24.64
N PRO A 530 -1.03 10.42 -24.71
CA PRO A 530 -0.88 9.43 -23.64
C PRO A 530 0.56 8.87 -23.60
N LEU A 531 0.95 8.24 -22.49
CA LEU A 531 2.22 7.53 -22.35
C LEU A 531 2.33 6.35 -23.31
N LEU A 532 1.19 5.74 -23.66
CA LEU A 532 1.08 4.60 -24.55
C LEU A 532 -0.22 4.66 -25.35
N ARG A 533 -0.14 4.37 -26.65
CA ARG A 533 -1.32 4.15 -27.48
C ARG A 533 -1.51 2.67 -27.75
N THR A 534 -2.73 2.26 -27.97
CA THR A 534 -3.10 0.88 -28.35
C THR A 534 -3.97 0.90 -29.60
N THR A 535 -3.94 -0.17 -30.41
CA THR A 535 -4.73 -0.25 -31.64
C THR A 535 -6.23 -0.38 -31.38
N SER A 536 -6.62 -0.78 -30.17
CA SER A 536 -8.01 -0.77 -29.68
C SER A 536 -8.05 -0.20 -28.26
N PRO A 537 -9.09 0.53 -27.85
CA PRO A 537 -9.19 1.09 -26.50
C PRO A 537 -9.05 0.02 -25.42
N GLN A 538 -8.21 0.29 -24.41
CA GLN A 538 -7.93 -0.61 -23.28
C GLN A 538 -8.12 0.11 -21.95
N PRO A 539 -9.37 0.32 -21.52
CA PRO A 539 -9.65 1.16 -20.34
C PRO A 539 -9.16 0.58 -19.03
N MET A 540 -8.82 -0.70 -18.96
CA MET A 540 -8.25 -1.35 -17.77
C MET A 540 -6.73 -1.48 -17.82
N LEU A 541 -6.08 -1.06 -18.90
CA LEU A 541 -4.62 -0.98 -18.99
C LEU A 541 -4.11 0.26 -18.23
N ARG A 542 -3.24 0.04 -17.24
CA ARG A 542 -2.51 1.10 -16.52
C ARG A 542 -1.07 1.14 -16.98
N VAL A 543 -0.51 2.34 -17.00
CA VAL A 543 0.85 2.56 -17.48
C VAL A 543 1.55 3.60 -16.63
N CYS A 544 2.79 3.32 -16.22
CA CYS A 544 3.72 4.37 -15.83
C CYS A 544 5.04 4.21 -16.59
N LYS A 545 5.75 5.32 -16.78
CA LYS A 545 7.01 5.39 -17.51
C LYS A 545 8.10 6.02 -16.66
N ARG A 546 9.32 5.45 -16.77
CA ARG A 546 10.54 6.01 -16.15
C ARG A 546 11.59 6.27 -17.23
N ASN A 547 12.23 7.43 -17.16
CA ASN A 547 13.36 7.79 -18.03
C ASN A 547 14.68 7.63 -17.28
N CYS A 548 15.54 6.72 -17.75
CA CYS A 548 16.80 6.30 -17.11
C CYS A 548 17.99 6.52 -18.06
N LEU A 549 18.63 7.71 -18.04
CA LEU A 549 19.85 8.00 -18.79
C LEU A 549 19.83 7.51 -20.27
N GLY A 550 18.78 7.92 -21.00
CA GLY A 550 18.62 7.57 -22.41
C GLY A 550 17.93 6.24 -22.65
N GLU A 551 17.47 5.56 -21.63
CA GLU A 551 16.59 4.38 -21.70
C GLU A 551 15.22 4.70 -21.15
N SER A 552 14.19 4.01 -21.61
CA SER A 552 12.83 4.12 -21.12
C SER A 552 12.33 2.81 -20.55
N ILE A 553 11.69 2.85 -19.39
CA ILE A 553 11.09 1.69 -18.75
C ILE A 553 9.60 1.95 -18.60
N TYR A 554 8.80 1.04 -19.15
CA TYR A 554 7.34 1.06 -19.01
C TYR A 554 6.90 -0.09 -18.12
N PHE A 555 6.02 0.21 -17.17
CA PHE A 555 5.33 -0.79 -16.38
C PHE A 555 3.87 -0.76 -16.78
N LEU A 556 3.38 -1.89 -17.30
CA LEU A 556 2.05 -2.09 -17.86
C LEU A 556 1.28 -3.04 -16.95
N VAL A 557 0.05 -2.70 -16.58
CA VAL A 557 -0.77 -3.52 -15.67
C VAL A 557 -2.18 -3.65 -16.24
N ASN A 558 -2.65 -4.88 -16.43
CA ASN A 558 -4.06 -5.16 -16.67
C ASN A 558 -4.77 -5.25 -15.31
N GLU A 559 -5.48 -4.21 -14.90
CA GLU A 559 -6.26 -4.21 -13.65
C GLU A 559 -7.64 -4.87 -13.79
N GLY A 560 -8.03 -5.23 -15.02
CA GLY A 560 -9.34 -5.80 -15.32
C GLY A 560 -9.43 -7.30 -15.15
N ASN A 561 -10.67 -7.78 -15.12
CA ASN A 561 -11.02 -9.21 -15.07
C ASN A 561 -11.05 -9.88 -16.45
N ASP A 562 -10.88 -9.11 -17.52
CA ASP A 562 -10.83 -9.59 -18.89
C ASP A 562 -9.40 -9.52 -19.45
N PRO A 563 -9.01 -10.44 -20.35
CA PRO A 563 -7.70 -10.37 -21.00
C PRO A 563 -7.63 -9.19 -21.95
N ILE A 564 -6.44 -8.58 -22.03
CA ILE A 564 -6.08 -7.57 -23.01
C ILE A 564 -5.35 -8.26 -24.15
N ASP A 565 -5.81 -8.07 -25.41
CA ASP A 565 -5.11 -8.48 -26.63
C ASP A 565 -5.16 -7.33 -27.63
N THR A 566 -4.02 -6.70 -27.87
CA THR A 566 -3.89 -5.49 -28.69
C THR A 566 -2.46 -5.34 -29.22
N THR A 567 -2.20 -4.31 -29.98
CA THR A 567 -0.83 -3.85 -30.29
C THR A 567 -0.57 -2.55 -29.54
N ALA A 568 0.47 -2.55 -28.73
CA ALA A 568 0.96 -1.37 -28.02
C ALA A 568 1.89 -0.56 -28.95
N LEU A 569 1.68 0.77 -29.00
CA LEU A 569 2.40 1.72 -29.84
C LEU A 569 3.20 2.67 -28.95
N PHE A 570 4.50 2.45 -28.87
CA PHE A 570 5.40 3.23 -28.04
C PHE A 570 6.05 4.35 -28.84
N ALA A 571 6.08 5.56 -28.31
CA ALA A 571 6.83 6.69 -28.87
C ALA A 571 8.33 6.54 -28.56
N GLU A 572 8.94 5.46 -29.05
CA GLU A 572 10.32 5.06 -28.81
C GLU A 572 11.01 4.70 -30.13
N THR A 573 12.34 4.88 -30.15
CA THR A 573 13.17 4.59 -31.34
C THR A 573 14.09 3.40 -31.14
N LYS A 574 14.22 2.89 -29.93
CA LYS A 574 15.01 1.71 -29.54
C LYS A 574 14.14 0.47 -29.50
N LEU A 575 14.75 -0.71 -29.64
CA LEU A 575 14.03 -1.96 -29.48
C LEU A 575 13.75 -2.26 -27.99
N PRO A 576 12.64 -2.96 -27.71
CA PRO A 576 12.30 -3.36 -26.35
C PRO A 576 12.93 -4.71 -25.96
N GLU A 577 13.15 -4.86 -24.65
CA GLU A 577 13.28 -6.14 -23.96
C GLU A 577 12.26 -6.24 -22.84
N GLN A 578 11.89 -7.45 -22.46
CA GLN A 578 11.01 -7.69 -21.31
C GLN A 578 11.85 -7.96 -20.07
N LEU A 579 11.57 -7.24 -18.99
CA LEU A 579 12.10 -7.54 -17.66
C LEU A 579 11.08 -8.39 -16.89
N VAL A 580 11.52 -9.52 -16.33
CA VAL A 580 10.66 -10.46 -15.60
C VAL A 580 10.83 -10.25 -14.10
N ALA A 581 9.84 -9.63 -13.44
CA ALA A 581 9.94 -9.28 -12.02
C ALA A 581 9.99 -10.52 -11.10
N GLU A 582 9.37 -11.63 -11.50
CA GLU A 582 9.37 -12.90 -10.75
C GLU A 582 10.76 -13.51 -10.63
N SER A 583 11.58 -13.47 -11.71
CA SER A 583 12.90 -14.09 -11.77
C SER A 583 14.07 -13.10 -11.75
N GLY A 584 13.82 -11.85 -12.14
CA GLY A 584 14.87 -10.85 -12.36
C GLY A 584 15.63 -11.05 -13.65
N GLU A 585 15.06 -11.78 -14.61
CA GLU A 585 15.64 -12.01 -15.94
C GLU A 585 15.27 -10.92 -16.92
N CYS A 586 16.14 -10.74 -17.95
CA CYS A 586 15.87 -9.91 -19.11
C CYS A 586 15.67 -10.85 -20.32
N LEU A 587 14.55 -10.71 -21.01
CA LEU A 587 14.21 -11.55 -22.16
C LEU A 587 14.02 -10.69 -23.42
N PRO A 588 14.54 -11.13 -24.60
CA PRO A 588 14.21 -10.48 -25.85
C PRO A 588 12.71 -10.60 -26.12
N THR A 589 12.13 -9.57 -26.72
CA THR A 589 10.70 -9.56 -27.10
C THR A 589 10.53 -9.20 -28.55
N TYR A 590 9.43 -9.66 -29.17
CA TYR A 590 9.10 -9.29 -30.55
C TYR A 590 8.51 -7.88 -30.61
N ALA A 591 9.06 -7.06 -31.51
CA ALA A 591 8.51 -5.74 -31.81
C ALA A 591 8.97 -5.30 -33.22
N GLU A 592 8.21 -4.45 -33.84
CA GLU A 592 8.48 -3.86 -35.14
C GLU A 592 8.65 -2.34 -35.01
N GLN A 593 9.64 -1.78 -35.69
CA GLN A 593 9.79 -0.33 -35.82
C GLN A 593 9.06 0.16 -37.05
N GLN A 594 8.16 1.15 -36.89
CA GLN A 594 7.39 1.73 -37.97
C GLN A 594 7.24 3.24 -37.75
N ASN A 595 7.69 4.04 -38.70
CA ASN A 595 7.48 5.52 -38.71
C ASN A 595 7.89 6.23 -37.41
N GLY A 596 8.98 5.84 -36.78
CA GLY A 596 9.48 6.45 -35.54
C GLY A 596 8.77 6.00 -34.26
N THR A 597 7.95 4.96 -34.32
CA THR A 597 7.29 4.29 -33.20
C THR A 597 7.64 2.81 -33.17
N VAL A 598 7.54 2.19 -32.01
CA VAL A 598 7.71 0.75 -31.82
C VAL A 598 6.34 0.11 -31.59
N HIS A 599 6.02 -0.85 -32.43
CA HIS A 599 4.79 -1.63 -32.37
C HIS A 599 5.08 -2.99 -31.76
N MET A 600 4.43 -3.29 -30.63
CA MET A 600 4.62 -4.55 -29.89
C MET A 600 3.26 -5.22 -29.64
N PRO A 601 3.07 -6.49 -30.06
CA PRO A 601 1.91 -7.26 -29.62
C PRO A 601 1.84 -7.33 -28.10
N LEU A 602 0.71 -6.96 -27.53
CA LEU A 602 0.48 -6.95 -26.09
C LEU A 602 -0.69 -7.85 -25.76
N SER A 603 -0.39 -9.01 -25.15
CA SER A 603 -1.39 -9.91 -24.57
C SER A 603 -1.12 -10.00 -23.09
N LEU A 604 -2.10 -9.62 -22.26
CA LEU A 604 -2.06 -9.66 -20.81
C LEU A 604 -3.30 -10.38 -20.29
N ALA A 605 -3.10 -11.45 -19.53
CA ALA A 605 -4.18 -12.09 -18.78
C ALA A 605 -4.78 -11.12 -17.75
N PRO A 606 -5.96 -11.43 -17.16
CA PRO A 606 -6.46 -10.67 -16.03
C PRO A 606 -5.41 -10.57 -14.93
N TRP A 607 -5.22 -9.33 -14.42
CA TRP A 607 -4.27 -8.98 -13.35
C TRP A 607 -2.79 -9.26 -13.69
N GLU A 608 -2.47 -9.51 -14.95
CA GLU A 608 -1.08 -9.62 -15.38
C GLU A 608 -0.44 -8.26 -15.55
N SER A 609 0.86 -8.18 -15.24
CA SER A 609 1.68 -7.00 -15.48
C SER A 609 2.89 -7.36 -16.34
N ARG A 610 3.43 -6.36 -17.05
CA ARG A 610 4.59 -6.50 -17.92
C ARG A 610 5.50 -5.28 -17.82
N ILE A 611 6.79 -5.54 -17.79
CA ILE A 611 7.80 -4.49 -17.79
C ILE A 611 8.50 -4.53 -19.15
N VAL A 612 8.56 -3.38 -19.81
CA VAL A 612 9.22 -3.21 -21.11
C VAL A 612 10.29 -2.14 -20.99
N ARG A 613 11.54 -2.50 -21.30
CA ARG A 613 12.67 -1.56 -21.29
C ARG A 613 13.17 -1.34 -22.72
N PHE A 614 13.32 -0.09 -23.12
CA PHE A 614 13.86 0.31 -24.41
C PHE A 614 15.33 0.71 -24.25
N THR A 615 16.22 -0.03 -24.91
CA THR A 615 17.69 0.14 -24.80
C THR A 615 18.40 -0.14 -26.12
N GLU A 616 19.57 0.44 -26.31
CA GLU A 616 20.41 0.16 -27.50
C GLU A 616 20.88 -1.30 -27.58
N ALA A 617 20.96 -1.98 -26.44
CA ALA A 617 21.41 -3.36 -26.38
C ALA A 617 20.33 -4.39 -26.73
N ALA A 618 19.06 -3.97 -26.79
CA ALA A 618 17.95 -4.89 -27.06
C ALA A 618 17.97 -5.41 -28.52
N THR A 619 17.59 -6.67 -28.67
CA THR A 619 17.39 -7.33 -29.97
C THR A 619 15.98 -7.88 -30.06
N SER A 620 15.35 -7.74 -31.24
CA SER A 620 14.04 -8.34 -31.46
C SER A 620 14.12 -9.85 -31.50
N SER A 621 13.23 -10.54 -30.80
CA SER A 621 13.06 -11.99 -30.95
C SER A 621 12.21 -12.33 -32.18
N PRO A 622 12.32 -13.54 -32.76
CA PRO A 622 11.36 -14.00 -33.73
C PRO A 622 9.95 -14.13 -33.11
N LYS A 623 8.95 -14.00 -33.93
CA LYS A 623 7.57 -14.27 -33.49
C LYS A 623 7.44 -15.78 -33.27
N ILE A 624 7.19 -16.18 -32.03
CA ILE A 624 7.03 -17.59 -31.64
C ILE A 624 5.55 -17.92 -31.63
N SER A 625 5.16 -19.00 -32.28
CA SER A 625 3.84 -19.61 -32.13
C SER A 625 3.86 -20.73 -31.08
N GLN A 626 2.74 -20.95 -30.42
CA GLN A 626 2.57 -22.03 -29.45
C GLN A 626 1.39 -22.91 -29.87
N SER A 627 1.48 -24.21 -29.64
CA SER A 627 0.38 -25.13 -29.88
C SER A 627 0.23 -26.12 -28.73
N THR A 628 -0.98 -26.25 -28.18
CA THR A 628 -1.31 -27.30 -27.23
C THR A 628 -1.18 -28.67 -27.89
N GLN A 629 -0.44 -29.58 -27.25
CA GLN A 629 -0.22 -30.92 -27.81
C GLN A 629 -0.97 -32.01 -27.06
N GLN A 630 -1.07 -31.86 -25.73
CA GLN A 630 -1.67 -32.87 -24.88
C GLN A 630 -2.26 -32.24 -23.62
N GLN A 631 -3.45 -32.67 -23.23
CA GLN A 631 -4.03 -32.44 -21.91
C GLN A 631 -3.71 -33.61 -20.99
N LEU A 632 -3.36 -33.31 -19.73
CA LEU A 632 -3.01 -34.31 -18.73
C LEU A 632 -4.19 -34.50 -17.77
N ASP A 633 -4.92 -35.61 -17.91
CA ASP A 633 -6.21 -35.84 -17.19
C ASP A 633 -6.14 -36.88 -16.08
N LYS A 634 -5.04 -37.65 -15.99
CA LYS A 634 -4.94 -38.74 -14.99
C LYS A 634 -4.04 -38.31 -13.86
N TRP A 635 -4.63 -38.04 -12.72
CA TRP A 635 -3.95 -37.57 -11.54
C TRP A 635 -4.18 -38.50 -10.33
N THR A 636 -3.13 -38.64 -9.53
CA THR A 636 -3.23 -39.09 -8.14
C THR A 636 -2.85 -37.93 -7.23
N SER A 637 -3.40 -37.85 -6.03
CA SER A 637 -3.10 -36.82 -5.07
C SER A 637 -2.93 -37.35 -3.66
N LYS A 638 -2.14 -36.63 -2.85
CA LYS A 638 -1.99 -36.91 -1.44
C LYS A 638 -1.78 -35.62 -0.63
N ILE A 639 -2.27 -35.59 0.60
CA ILE A 639 -2.01 -34.51 1.54
C ILE A 639 -0.57 -34.65 2.03
N VAL A 640 0.24 -33.60 1.84
CA VAL A 640 1.65 -33.57 2.30
C VAL A 640 1.85 -32.70 3.53
N GLU A 641 0.97 -31.73 3.73
CA GLU A 641 0.96 -30.86 4.91
C GLU A 641 -0.49 -30.51 5.26
N GLN A 642 -0.82 -30.50 6.54
CA GLN A 642 -2.11 -30.04 7.05
C GLN A 642 -1.87 -29.05 8.19
N THR A 643 -2.49 -27.89 8.11
CA THR A 643 -2.46 -26.87 9.16
C THR A 643 -3.72 -26.98 10.01
N VAL A 644 -3.55 -27.12 11.30
CA VAL A 644 -4.63 -27.35 12.28
C VAL A 644 -4.41 -26.50 13.54
N ILE A 645 -5.42 -26.46 14.41
CA ILE A 645 -5.30 -25.90 15.74
C ILE A 645 -5.04 -27.05 16.73
N GLN A 646 -3.96 -26.97 17.49
CA GLN A 646 -3.63 -27.89 18.56
C GLN A 646 -3.14 -27.14 19.80
N GLU A 647 -3.75 -27.37 20.95
CA GLU A 647 -3.37 -26.71 22.21
C GLU A 647 -3.26 -25.18 22.05
N ASP A 648 -4.29 -24.57 21.46
CA ASP A 648 -4.41 -23.14 21.17
C ASP A 648 -3.36 -22.57 20.19
N LYS A 649 -2.62 -23.46 19.49
CA LYS A 649 -1.62 -23.07 18.50
C LYS A 649 -1.95 -23.52 17.09
N ILE A 650 -1.60 -22.70 16.11
CA ILE A 650 -1.67 -23.05 14.69
C ILE A 650 -0.44 -23.88 14.35
N THR A 651 -0.65 -25.16 14.06
CA THR A 651 0.42 -26.16 13.88
C THR A 651 0.31 -26.83 12.52
N THR A 652 1.45 -27.07 11.86
CA THR A 652 1.51 -27.84 10.60
C THR A 652 1.91 -29.29 10.89
N LEU A 653 1.08 -30.22 10.43
CA LEU A 653 1.28 -31.66 10.52
C LEU A 653 1.67 -32.24 9.16
N THR A 654 2.46 -33.32 9.18
CA THR A 654 2.72 -34.15 8.00
C THR A 654 1.94 -35.47 8.17
N PRO A 655 0.82 -35.65 7.47
CA PRO A 655 0.04 -36.88 7.61
C PRO A 655 0.80 -38.11 7.08
N GLU A 656 0.72 -39.22 7.80
CA GLU A 656 1.21 -40.51 7.34
C GLU A 656 0.09 -41.22 6.54
N ASP A 657 0.40 -41.75 5.35
CA ASP A 657 -0.47 -42.59 4.50
C ASP A 657 -1.88 -42.05 4.15
N ASN A 658 -1.94 -40.91 3.47
CA ASN A 658 -3.19 -40.31 2.96
C ASN A 658 -3.21 -40.20 1.44
N ASP A 659 -2.91 -41.29 0.70
CA ASP A 659 -3.09 -41.29 -0.73
C ASP A 659 -4.57 -41.39 -1.08
N PHE A 660 -5.08 -40.49 -1.93
CA PHE A 660 -6.40 -40.62 -2.51
C PHE A 660 -6.34 -40.47 -4.03
N GLU A 661 -7.16 -41.19 -4.76
CA GLU A 661 -7.31 -41.03 -6.20
C GLU A 661 -8.29 -39.87 -6.47
N ALA A 662 -7.80 -38.80 -7.10
CA ALA A 662 -8.69 -37.78 -7.63
C ALA A 662 -9.15 -38.24 -9.03
N SER A 663 -10.43 -38.47 -9.21
CA SER A 663 -11.01 -38.78 -10.51
C SER A 663 -11.08 -37.53 -11.42
N ALA A 664 -11.01 -36.34 -10.85
CA ALA A 664 -10.99 -35.05 -11.51
C ALA A 664 -10.27 -34.01 -10.64
N LEU A 665 -9.72 -32.97 -11.28
CA LEU A 665 -9.18 -31.81 -10.58
C LEU A 665 -10.35 -30.95 -10.09
N THR A 666 -10.53 -30.86 -8.78
CA THR A 666 -11.70 -30.23 -8.15
C THR A 666 -11.32 -29.41 -6.93
N ASP A 667 -12.29 -28.63 -6.42
CA ASP A 667 -12.14 -27.88 -5.18
C ASP A 667 -11.95 -28.82 -3.97
N TRP A 668 -10.99 -28.48 -3.10
CA TRP A 668 -10.77 -29.22 -1.86
C TRP A 668 -11.94 -29.10 -0.89
N CYS A 669 -12.70 -28.02 -0.96
CA CYS A 669 -13.91 -27.85 -0.16
C CYS A 669 -14.93 -28.97 -0.44
N GLU A 670 -14.96 -29.51 -1.67
CA GLU A 670 -15.84 -30.60 -2.08
C GLU A 670 -15.21 -31.98 -1.85
N SER A 671 -13.88 -32.11 -2.08
CA SER A 671 -13.20 -33.41 -2.13
C SER A 671 -12.50 -33.80 -0.82
N ILE A 672 -12.08 -32.82 0.01
CA ILE A 672 -11.38 -33.09 1.28
C ILE A 672 -12.22 -32.61 2.47
N GLY A 673 -12.66 -31.38 2.44
CA GLY A 673 -13.44 -30.72 3.50
C GLY A 673 -13.32 -29.21 3.51
N ASN A 674 -14.35 -28.56 4.03
CA ASN A 674 -14.47 -27.11 4.04
C ASN A 674 -13.40 -26.40 4.89
N ASP A 675 -12.82 -27.11 5.86
CA ASP A 675 -11.88 -26.56 6.84
C ASP A 675 -10.42 -26.91 6.51
N PHE A 676 -10.20 -27.66 5.42
CA PHE A 676 -8.86 -28.11 5.07
C PHE A 676 -7.96 -26.93 4.67
N THR A 677 -6.85 -26.83 5.39
CA THR A 677 -5.77 -25.88 5.13
C THR A 677 -4.45 -26.65 5.09
N GLY A 678 -3.66 -26.43 4.04
CA GLY A 678 -2.39 -27.15 3.91
C GLY A 678 -1.87 -27.24 2.48
N THR A 679 -1.19 -28.34 2.19
CA THR A 679 -0.59 -28.63 0.88
C THR A 679 -0.98 -30.01 0.40
N VAL A 680 -1.43 -30.09 -0.86
CA VAL A 680 -1.73 -31.36 -1.55
C VAL A 680 -0.76 -31.52 -2.72
N ARG A 681 -0.11 -32.67 -2.80
CA ARG A 681 0.70 -33.09 -3.94
C ARG A 681 -0.18 -33.83 -4.95
N TYR A 682 -0.15 -33.36 -6.19
CA TYR A 682 -0.72 -34.01 -7.35
C TYR A 682 0.41 -34.61 -8.19
N GLN A 683 0.18 -35.81 -8.73
CA GLN A 683 1.15 -36.50 -9.59
C GLN A 683 0.47 -37.02 -10.86
N THR A 684 1.12 -36.85 -12.00
CA THR A 684 0.71 -37.45 -13.28
C THR A 684 1.93 -37.91 -14.07
N ARG A 685 1.68 -38.71 -15.10
CA ARG A 685 2.71 -39.23 -16.00
C ARG A 685 2.38 -38.92 -17.45
N PHE A 686 3.40 -38.62 -18.25
CA PHE A 686 3.28 -38.47 -19.70
C PHE A 686 4.53 -38.97 -20.38
N ASN A 687 4.37 -39.36 -21.67
CA ASN A 687 5.49 -39.89 -22.46
C ASN A 687 5.82 -38.95 -23.60
N LEU A 688 7.10 -38.91 -23.95
CA LEU A 688 7.65 -38.17 -25.11
C LEU A 688 8.53 -39.06 -25.92
N THR A 689 8.38 -39.06 -27.25
CA THR A 689 9.26 -39.72 -28.19
C THR A 689 10.65 -39.09 -28.21
N ALA A 690 11.63 -39.73 -28.82
CA ALA A 690 13.00 -39.19 -28.93
C ALA A 690 13.02 -37.83 -29.67
N ASP A 691 12.20 -37.66 -30.70
CA ASP A 691 12.09 -36.43 -31.47
C ASP A 691 11.40 -35.31 -30.69
N GLU A 692 10.36 -35.62 -29.94
CA GLU A 692 9.65 -34.64 -29.08
C GLU A 692 10.54 -34.14 -27.94
N ARG A 693 11.43 -34.95 -27.38
CA ARG A 693 12.39 -34.51 -26.33
C ARG A 693 13.41 -33.47 -26.80
N GLN A 694 13.60 -33.34 -28.12
CA GLN A 694 14.46 -32.29 -28.70
C GLN A 694 13.76 -30.94 -28.88
N GLN A 695 12.48 -30.88 -28.58
CA GLN A 695 11.66 -29.68 -28.75
C GLN A 695 11.53 -28.91 -27.44
N SER A 696 11.11 -27.62 -27.53
CA SER A 696 10.87 -26.77 -26.36
C SER A 696 9.45 -26.97 -25.86
N TRP A 697 9.32 -27.36 -24.63
CA TRP A 697 8.05 -27.63 -23.96
C TRP A 697 7.79 -26.69 -22.82
N THR A 698 6.50 -26.39 -22.62
CA THR A 698 5.97 -25.68 -21.44
C THR A 698 4.81 -26.49 -20.88
N ILE A 699 4.74 -26.63 -19.56
CA ILE A 699 3.54 -27.12 -18.87
C ILE A 699 2.75 -25.90 -18.38
N ASP A 700 1.49 -25.84 -18.71
CA ASP A 700 0.52 -24.87 -18.20
C ASP A 700 -0.47 -25.60 -17.31
N LEU A 701 -0.55 -25.18 -16.04
CA LEU A 701 -1.41 -25.79 -15.04
C LEU A 701 -2.86 -25.29 -15.10
N GLY A 702 -3.13 -24.25 -15.92
CA GLY A 702 -4.42 -23.59 -15.93
C GLY A 702 -4.71 -22.86 -14.61
N ASP A 703 -5.86 -23.14 -14.00
CA ASP A 703 -6.25 -22.48 -12.74
C ASP A 703 -5.73 -23.24 -11.51
N VAL A 704 -5.02 -22.52 -10.62
CA VAL A 704 -4.46 -23.01 -9.35
C VAL A 704 -4.87 -22.07 -8.21
N LYS A 705 -5.38 -22.60 -7.12
CA LYS A 705 -5.78 -21.86 -5.90
C LYS A 705 -5.01 -22.39 -4.68
N SER A 706 -3.96 -21.75 -4.13
CA SER A 706 -3.51 -20.38 -4.43
C SER A 706 -2.07 -20.35 -4.94
N ALA A 707 -1.17 -21.19 -4.45
CA ALA A 707 0.25 -21.24 -4.81
C ALA A 707 0.67 -22.64 -5.20
N CYS A 708 1.70 -22.77 -6.04
CA CYS A 708 2.23 -24.08 -6.38
C CYS A 708 3.76 -24.13 -6.49
N SER A 709 4.31 -25.31 -6.27
CA SER A 709 5.64 -25.72 -6.73
C SER A 709 5.54 -26.91 -7.69
N VAL A 710 6.35 -26.92 -8.73
CA VAL A 710 6.29 -27.91 -9.80
C VAL A 710 7.64 -28.59 -9.95
N SER A 711 7.64 -29.94 -9.99
CA SER A 711 8.82 -30.75 -10.24
C SER A 711 8.59 -31.72 -11.40
N LEU A 712 9.62 -31.94 -12.21
CA LEU A 712 9.64 -32.92 -13.28
C LEU A 712 10.75 -33.93 -13.02
N ASN A 713 10.40 -35.19 -12.92
CA ASN A 713 11.37 -36.29 -12.66
C ASN A 713 12.27 -36.00 -11.42
N GLY A 714 11.68 -35.38 -10.37
CA GLY A 714 12.39 -34.97 -9.15
C GLY A 714 13.19 -33.67 -9.24
N VAL A 715 13.24 -33.00 -10.40
CA VAL A 715 13.90 -31.69 -10.59
C VAL A 715 12.87 -30.58 -10.39
N LEU A 716 13.12 -29.69 -9.44
CA LEU A 716 12.25 -28.52 -9.20
C LEU A 716 12.32 -27.57 -10.39
N LEU A 717 11.20 -27.34 -11.06
CA LEU A 717 11.07 -26.38 -12.16
C LEU A 717 10.87 -24.94 -11.66
N GLY A 718 10.16 -24.78 -10.55
CA GLY A 718 9.93 -23.46 -9.96
C GLY A 718 8.73 -23.43 -9.02
N ARG A 719 8.45 -22.22 -8.51
CA ARG A 719 7.33 -21.90 -7.62
C ARG A 719 6.58 -20.69 -8.16
N LYS A 720 5.25 -20.70 -8.09
CA LYS A 720 4.39 -19.58 -8.48
C LYS A 720 3.26 -19.37 -7.47
N LEU A 721 2.91 -18.10 -7.28
CA LEU A 721 1.86 -17.64 -6.40
C LEU A 721 0.66 -17.06 -7.15
N TRP A 722 0.78 -16.80 -8.44
CA TRP A 722 -0.25 -16.22 -9.31
C TRP A 722 -0.08 -16.66 -10.75
N ALA A 723 -1.13 -16.48 -11.53
CA ALA A 723 -1.16 -16.77 -12.94
C ALA A 723 -0.20 -15.84 -13.75
N PRO A 724 0.30 -16.31 -14.91
CA PRO A 724 0.06 -17.64 -15.50
C PRO A 724 0.91 -18.73 -14.81
N PHE A 725 0.27 -19.87 -14.51
CA PHE A 725 0.94 -21.01 -13.87
C PHE A 725 1.63 -21.91 -14.90
N SER A 726 2.50 -21.31 -15.71
CA SER A 726 3.22 -21.99 -16.80
C SER A 726 4.69 -22.14 -16.44
N PHE A 727 5.28 -23.32 -16.76
CA PHE A 727 6.66 -23.66 -16.46
C PHE A 727 7.35 -24.24 -17.69
N LYS A 728 8.52 -23.71 -18.05
CA LYS A 728 9.37 -24.31 -19.10
C LYS A 728 9.90 -25.63 -18.62
N LEU A 729 9.90 -26.64 -19.50
CA LEU A 729 10.49 -27.95 -19.24
C LEU A 729 11.93 -27.97 -19.79
N PRO A 730 12.97 -28.08 -18.92
CA PRO A 730 14.35 -28.16 -19.39
C PRO A 730 14.57 -29.45 -20.16
N GLY A 731 15.21 -29.39 -21.33
CA GLY A 731 15.45 -30.57 -22.18
C GLY A 731 16.22 -31.69 -21.47
N GLU A 732 17.14 -31.31 -20.60
CA GLU A 732 17.92 -32.24 -19.78
C GLU A 732 17.10 -32.96 -18.70
N ALA A 733 15.94 -32.43 -18.33
CA ALA A 733 15.03 -33.08 -17.38
C ALA A 733 14.01 -34.03 -18.07
N LEU A 734 13.89 -33.97 -19.41
CA LEU A 734 12.92 -34.76 -20.17
C LEU A 734 13.40 -36.19 -20.38
N ALA A 735 12.55 -37.17 -20.12
CA ALA A 735 12.73 -38.60 -20.33
C ALA A 735 11.67 -39.16 -21.29
N GLU A 736 11.78 -40.44 -21.68
CA GLU A 736 10.73 -41.14 -22.45
C GLU A 736 9.42 -41.22 -21.64
N SER A 737 9.55 -41.56 -20.35
CA SER A 737 8.44 -41.50 -19.39
C SER A 737 8.73 -40.48 -18.31
N ASN A 738 7.86 -39.48 -18.17
CA ASN A 738 8.03 -38.36 -17.29
C ASN A 738 7.03 -38.40 -16.13
N VAL A 739 7.49 -38.03 -14.95
CA VAL A 739 6.66 -37.85 -13.75
C VAL A 739 6.59 -36.36 -13.44
N LEU A 740 5.40 -35.78 -13.51
CA LEU A 740 5.13 -34.41 -13.12
C LEU A 740 4.48 -34.41 -11.72
N GLU A 741 5.08 -33.64 -10.82
CA GLU A 741 4.56 -33.43 -9.48
C GLU A 741 4.23 -31.96 -9.29
N VAL A 742 3.04 -31.66 -8.73
CA VAL A 742 2.54 -30.32 -8.44
C VAL A 742 2.09 -30.27 -6.99
N ASP A 743 2.83 -29.56 -6.16
CA ASP A 743 2.39 -29.25 -4.80
C ASP A 743 1.58 -27.96 -4.83
N VAL A 744 0.34 -28.01 -4.42
CA VAL A 744 -0.55 -26.85 -4.30
C VAL A 744 -0.76 -26.55 -2.84
N SER A 745 -0.66 -25.25 -2.46
CA SER A 745 -0.92 -24.78 -1.11
C SER A 745 -2.01 -23.71 -1.12
N ASN A 746 -2.95 -23.76 -0.18
CA ASN A 746 -3.98 -22.75 -0.02
C ASN A 746 -3.62 -21.71 1.06
N THR A 747 -4.55 -20.78 1.31
CA THR A 747 -4.45 -19.75 2.37
C THR A 747 -4.93 -20.33 3.72
N LEU A 748 -4.81 -19.52 4.78
CA LEU A 748 -5.40 -19.81 6.09
C LEU A 748 -6.92 -19.56 6.16
N SER A 749 -7.55 -19.11 5.08
CA SER A 749 -8.98 -18.76 5.07
C SER A 749 -9.89 -19.91 5.50
N ASN A 750 -9.60 -21.14 5.06
CA ASN A 750 -10.41 -22.31 5.40
C ASN A 750 -10.35 -22.61 6.91
N LEU A 751 -9.16 -22.51 7.52
CA LEU A 751 -8.97 -22.68 8.96
C LEU A 751 -9.70 -21.58 9.75
N PHE A 752 -9.50 -20.30 9.37
CA PHE A 752 -10.05 -19.16 10.09
C PHE A 752 -11.56 -18.97 9.91
N THR A 753 -12.17 -19.65 8.96
CA THR A 753 -13.62 -19.71 8.81
C THR A 753 -14.21 -21.03 9.28
N SER A 754 -13.38 -21.92 9.88
CA SER A 754 -13.86 -23.19 10.44
C SER A 754 -14.72 -22.96 11.69
N THR A 755 -15.68 -23.89 11.91
CA THR A 755 -16.54 -23.86 13.09
C THR A 755 -15.71 -23.94 14.38
N GLU A 756 -14.62 -24.72 14.36
CA GLU A 756 -13.71 -24.87 15.49
C GLU A 756 -13.06 -23.52 15.85
N TYR A 757 -12.43 -22.84 14.88
CA TYR A 757 -11.79 -21.55 15.13
C TYR A 757 -12.79 -20.48 15.59
N LEU A 758 -13.93 -20.37 14.91
CA LEU A 758 -14.95 -19.36 15.24
C LEU A 758 -15.58 -19.57 16.64
N SER A 759 -15.72 -20.82 17.07
CA SER A 759 -16.19 -21.11 18.44
C SER A 759 -15.17 -20.68 19.51
N GLN A 760 -13.88 -20.78 19.20
CA GLN A 760 -12.81 -20.31 20.09
C GLN A 760 -12.73 -18.78 20.11
N VAL A 761 -12.94 -18.11 18.97
CA VAL A 761 -13.02 -16.64 18.89
C VAL A 761 -14.05 -16.08 19.88
N ASP A 762 -15.24 -16.68 19.95
CA ASP A 762 -16.30 -16.26 20.88
C ASP A 762 -15.92 -16.45 22.36
N SER A 763 -14.98 -17.34 22.66
CA SER A 763 -14.49 -17.56 24.02
C SER A 763 -13.30 -16.66 24.41
N ILE A 764 -12.53 -16.21 23.42
CA ILE A 764 -11.27 -15.48 23.62
C ILE A 764 -11.49 -13.95 23.55
N TYR A 765 -12.28 -13.50 22.57
CA TYR A 765 -12.43 -12.08 22.28
C TYR A 765 -13.63 -11.47 23.00
N SER A 766 -13.51 -10.20 23.37
CA SER A 766 -14.66 -9.39 23.78
C SER A 766 -15.71 -9.30 22.67
N GLU A 767 -16.94 -8.84 22.99
CA GLU A 767 -18.01 -8.66 22.00
C GLU A 767 -17.54 -7.80 20.81
N GLU A 768 -16.76 -6.75 21.07
CA GLU A 768 -16.17 -5.90 20.02
C GLU A 768 -15.13 -6.63 19.17
N GLY A 769 -14.21 -7.37 19.81
CA GLY A 769 -13.21 -8.17 19.11
C GLY A 769 -13.84 -9.29 18.28
N ALA A 770 -14.82 -9.99 18.81
CA ALA A 770 -15.57 -11.03 18.08
C ALA A 770 -16.32 -10.44 16.88
N ARG A 771 -16.92 -9.25 17.02
CA ARG A 771 -17.57 -8.54 15.90
C ARG A 771 -16.59 -8.23 14.78
N TYR A 772 -15.39 -7.75 15.12
CA TYR A 772 -14.32 -7.46 14.15
C TYR A 772 -13.91 -8.73 13.37
N VAL A 773 -13.66 -9.84 14.09
CA VAL A 773 -13.31 -11.13 13.48
C VAL A 773 -14.40 -11.63 12.55
N ARG A 774 -15.69 -11.46 12.89
CA ARG A 774 -16.82 -11.86 12.04
C ARG A 774 -16.97 -11.04 10.78
N ILE A 775 -16.53 -9.78 10.78
CA ILE A 775 -16.44 -8.97 9.54
C ILE A 775 -15.40 -9.60 8.60
N LEU A 776 -14.23 -10.01 9.13
CA LEU A 776 -13.20 -10.68 8.36
C LEU A 776 -13.65 -12.02 7.80
N GLU A 777 -14.44 -12.79 8.56
CA GLU A 777 -15.02 -14.06 8.12
C GLU A 777 -15.80 -13.92 6.79
N THR A 778 -16.57 -12.85 6.64
CA THR A 778 -17.32 -12.59 5.40
C THR A 778 -16.41 -12.49 4.18
N TRP A 779 -15.28 -11.80 4.32
CA TRP A 779 -14.30 -11.65 3.23
C TRP A 779 -13.49 -12.92 2.98
N GLU A 780 -13.14 -13.64 4.03
CA GLU A 780 -12.35 -14.87 3.93
C GLU A 780 -13.11 -16.01 3.25
N LYS A 781 -14.43 -16.05 3.35
CA LYS A 781 -15.28 -17.02 2.64
C LYS A 781 -15.12 -16.96 1.12
N GLU A 782 -14.81 -15.80 0.56
CA GLU A 782 -14.59 -15.64 -0.88
C GLU A 782 -13.26 -16.26 -1.34
N THR A 783 -12.34 -16.53 -0.44
CA THR A 783 -10.98 -17.05 -0.75
C THR A 783 -10.83 -18.53 -0.47
N ARG A 784 -11.90 -19.24 -0.09
CA ARG A 784 -11.89 -20.66 0.29
C ARG A 784 -11.65 -21.66 -0.83
N PRO A 785 -12.08 -21.45 -2.11
CA PRO A 785 -11.78 -22.37 -3.19
C PRO A 785 -10.28 -22.68 -3.25
N SER A 786 -9.95 -23.98 -3.24
CA SER A 786 -8.58 -24.46 -3.07
C SER A 786 -8.29 -25.65 -3.97
N GLY A 787 -7.08 -25.75 -4.52
CA GLY A 787 -6.65 -26.90 -5.28
C GLY A 787 -6.13 -26.62 -6.69
N LEU A 788 -5.95 -27.68 -7.46
CA LEU A 788 -5.60 -27.64 -8.87
C LEU A 788 -6.88 -27.89 -9.69
N PHE A 789 -7.29 -26.87 -10.45
CA PHE A 789 -8.51 -26.93 -11.27
C PHE A 789 -8.22 -27.23 -12.74
N GLY A 790 -7.02 -26.90 -13.23
CA GLY A 790 -6.61 -27.10 -14.61
C GLY A 790 -7.33 -26.18 -15.61
N PRO A 791 -7.51 -26.60 -16.89
CA PRO A 791 -6.94 -27.81 -17.50
C PRO A 791 -5.41 -27.77 -17.56
N VAL A 792 -4.76 -28.88 -17.24
CA VAL A 792 -3.29 -28.98 -17.33
C VAL A 792 -2.88 -29.40 -18.73
N GLN A 793 -2.06 -28.58 -19.39
CA GLN A 793 -1.71 -28.71 -20.80
C GLN A 793 -0.21 -28.76 -21.03
N LEU A 794 0.24 -29.66 -21.88
CA LEU A 794 1.58 -29.67 -22.43
C LEU A 794 1.59 -28.90 -23.75
N ILE A 795 2.36 -27.81 -23.80
CA ILE A 795 2.41 -26.85 -24.89
C ILE A 795 3.77 -26.90 -25.56
N ARG A 796 3.79 -26.98 -26.88
CA ARG A 796 4.99 -26.93 -27.70
C ARG A 796 5.19 -25.56 -28.30
N ALA A 797 6.40 -25.01 -28.17
CA ALA A 797 6.84 -23.83 -28.90
C ALA A 797 7.26 -24.22 -30.32
N THR A 798 6.73 -23.51 -31.36
CA THR A 798 7.05 -23.76 -32.78
C THR A 798 7.53 -22.49 -33.48
#